data_39652d17f36ecb7a46b6566826b916af
#
_entry.id   39652d17f36ecb7a46b6566826b916af
#
_cell.length_a   1.000
_cell.length_b   1.000
_cell.length_c   1.000
_cell.angle_alpha   90.00
_cell.angle_beta   90.00
_cell.angle_gamma   90.00
#
_symmetry.space_group_name_H-M   'P 1'
#
loop_
_entity.id
_entity.type
_entity.pdbx_description
1 polymer ?
#
loop_
_entity_poly.entity_id
_entity_poly.type
_entity_poly.pdbx_seq_one_letter_code
_entity_poly.pdbx_strand_id
1 'polypeptide(L)'
;MKKYFKTIMYLGIIKKIILIIIVLSSNSLIAQVDRSIPDPGPAPEIKFKTPITKKLDNNLTLMIVVDSKLPTASATLIIDNPPILSKDKSGVKSLLSSSLGKGNNFQNKDEFIEEKDFMGSFINYNSNGGSMSSLSRYFERTLTMFAQGALYPVFTNEEFEKEKSKLIEGLKVDEKNASTIARRVENVLAFGNGHPQSEYTTQESVSNIVIDDISNFYSTYFRPNNAYLVVLGDVDVDKTIKIAEKLFGEWENSENLNSLFEDESINSFREPTISDKITIHVVDVPNSANVEVTFQNIIQRSLADNSYFSANIANRVLGARPESRLESVIREDMGYAYYARSILPANSDTKTKFQARTTVRDEVADSAVVEIYNQLKKMSNIPITDEELENAKSGYFGSFAMSMEDPVTIANQALNIRTENLPEDFYNTFLENINKVSKEEIIQSSKEFILADNAQIVITGKVGNILENIESIDIDNKDIQVFYHDEYGNITEKPDYSVDSSITVESIIGNYIDLIGGKDRLEKVESIQIRGSANLNMQGQSFVLEFYSLKNNQNQSISTVTAGGMEVQKSVFNKYQGYNVVNGQRMPLSEGELEQAIINSALFSELNYDYDLIELVGTSTIDDQKVYEVKITENKTEYYSIETGLKLKEVETQEVDGNQLVVETTIKEYEEVDGVLIPSEINQVTPGLPIPGGITIKFSSIKLDVKTSDSDFN
;
A
#
# COMPACT_ATOMS: atom_id res chain seq x y z
N MET A 1 -22.57 -66.42 40.94
CA MET A 1 -21.99 -65.45 41.90
C MET A 1 -20.67 -64.75 41.44
N LYS A 2 -19.72 -65.43 40.80
CA LYS A 2 -18.47 -64.76 40.32
C LYS A 2 -18.61 -63.67 39.25
N LYS A 3 -19.68 -63.66 38.45
CA LYS A 3 -19.89 -62.65 37.40
C LYS A 3 -20.42 -61.33 37.95
N TYR A 4 -21.24 -61.39 39.00
CA TYR A 4 -21.80 -60.21 39.68
C TYR A 4 -20.73 -59.42 40.51
N PHE A 5 -19.77 -60.14 41.12
CA PHE A 5 -18.69 -59.49 41.85
C PHE A 5 -17.73 -58.69 41.00
N LYS A 6 -17.45 -59.16 39.76
CA LYS A 6 -16.61 -58.40 38.81
C LYS A 6 -17.28 -57.10 38.37
N THR A 7 -18.59 -57.11 38.13
CA THR A 7 -19.32 -55.94 37.67
C THR A 7 -19.41 -54.84 38.74
N ILE A 8 -19.56 -55.23 40.04
CA ILE A 8 -19.59 -54.27 41.15
C ILE A 8 -18.19 -53.67 41.39
N MET A 9 -17.13 -54.46 41.19
CA MET A 9 -15.74 -53.98 41.34
C MET A 9 -15.38 -52.98 40.19
N TYR A 10 -15.83 -53.20 38.95
CA TYR A 10 -15.63 -52.27 37.84
C TYR A 10 -16.43 -50.98 38.03
N LEU A 11 -17.67 -51.02 38.54
CA LEU A 11 -18.44 -49.81 38.86
C LEU A 11 -17.77 -48.99 39.98
N GLY A 12 -17.15 -49.64 40.97
CA GLY A 12 -16.40 -48.96 42.03
C GLY A 12 -15.13 -48.25 41.53
N ILE A 13 -14.44 -48.85 40.56
CA ILE A 13 -13.25 -48.27 39.94
C ILE A 13 -13.63 -47.10 39.02
N ILE A 14 -14.69 -47.24 38.22
CA ILE A 14 -15.20 -46.17 37.35
C ILE A 14 -15.66 -44.96 38.16
N LYS A 15 -16.39 -45.16 39.29
CA LYS A 15 -16.75 -44.05 40.19
C LYS A 15 -15.53 -43.35 40.80
N LYS A 16 -14.47 -44.05 41.16
CA LYS A 16 -13.24 -43.45 41.66
C LYS A 16 -12.47 -42.68 40.57
N ILE A 17 -12.46 -43.17 39.32
CA ILE A 17 -11.85 -42.47 38.18
C ILE A 17 -12.64 -41.20 37.83
N ILE A 18 -13.97 -41.26 37.83
CA ILE A 18 -14.82 -40.08 37.61
C ILE A 18 -14.62 -39.04 38.73
N LEU A 19 -14.50 -39.47 39.99
CA LEU A 19 -14.24 -38.57 41.11
C LEU A 19 -12.85 -37.91 41.00
N ILE A 20 -11.82 -38.64 40.55
CA ILE A 20 -10.47 -38.11 40.31
C ILE A 20 -10.48 -37.12 39.13
N ILE A 21 -11.23 -37.38 38.05
CA ILE A 21 -11.39 -36.46 36.91
C ILE A 21 -12.13 -35.19 37.35
N ILE A 22 -13.16 -35.29 38.19
CA ILE A 22 -13.88 -34.13 38.74
C ILE A 22 -12.95 -33.28 39.65
N VAL A 23 -12.13 -33.91 40.48
CA VAL A 23 -11.17 -33.20 41.34
C VAL A 23 -10.02 -32.59 40.55
N LEU A 24 -9.59 -33.20 39.44
CA LEU A 24 -8.57 -32.63 38.55
C LEU A 24 -9.15 -31.48 37.69
N SER A 25 -10.41 -31.58 37.27
CA SER A 25 -11.07 -30.48 36.53
C SER A 25 -11.45 -29.29 37.43
N SER A 26 -11.75 -29.50 38.71
CA SER A 26 -11.99 -28.39 39.64
C SER A 26 -10.73 -27.62 40.03
N ASN A 27 -9.54 -28.23 39.99
CA ASN A 27 -8.27 -27.50 40.15
C ASN A 27 -7.86 -26.69 38.92
N SER A 28 -8.37 -27.00 37.73
CA SER A 28 -8.16 -26.20 36.52
C SER A 28 -9.01 -24.91 36.49
N LEU A 29 -10.05 -24.82 37.31
CA LEU A 29 -10.91 -23.64 37.46
C LEU A 29 -10.38 -22.59 38.44
N ILE A 30 -9.31 -22.89 39.19
CA ILE A 30 -8.72 -21.95 40.17
C ILE A 30 -7.51 -21.21 39.59
N ALA A 31 -7.02 -21.60 38.43
CA ALA A 31 -6.02 -20.82 37.70
C ALA A 31 -6.68 -19.75 36.86
N GLN A 32 -7.55 -18.93 37.42
CA GLN A 32 -7.79 -17.61 36.85
C GLN A 32 -6.50 -16.81 37.07
N VAL A 33 -5.66 -16.77 36.04
CA VAL A 33 -4.61 -15.75 35.97
C VAL A 33 -5.33 -14.42 36.18
N ASP A 34 -4.98 -13.74 37.25
CA ASP A 34 -5.44 -12.37 37.46
C ASP A 34 -5.03 -11.57 36.21
N ARG A 35 -6.02 -11.22 35.37
CA ARG A 35 -5.85 -10.43 34.18
C ARG A 35 -6.09 -8.95 34.45
N SER A 36 -6.15 -8.55 35.72
CA SER A 36 -6.15 -7.14 36.05
C SER A 36 -4.87 -6.52 35.49
N ILE A 37 -5.04 -5.37 34.87
CA ILE A 37 -3.90 -4.56 34.42
C ILE A 37 -3.10 -4.25 35.67
N PRO A 38 -1.78 -4.56 35.71
CA PRO A 38 -0.93 -4.21 36.85
C PRO A 38 -1.04 -2.72 37.12
N ASP A 39 -1.05 -2.35 38.41
CA ASP A 39 -0.98 -0.92 38.74
C ASP A 39 0.24 -0.29 38.05
N PRO A 40 0.07 0.89 37.45
CA PRO A 40 1.17 1.55 36.79
C PRO A 40 2.30 1.81 37.78
N GLY A 41 3.49 1.33 37.46
CA GLY A 41 4.71 1.65 38.20
C GLY A 41 5.00 3.16 38.17
N PRO A 42 5.92 3.65 39.01
CA PRO A 42 6.35 5.04 38.91
C PRO A 42 6.89 5.30 37.50
N ALA A 43 6.56 6.46 36.94
CA ALA A 43 7.06 6.87 35.64
C ALA A 43 8.61 6.75 35.61
N PRO A 44 9.21 6.11 34.59
CA PRO A 44 10.65 6.00 34.50
C PRO A 44 11.28 7.41 34.39
N GLU A 45 12.37 7.63 35.11
CA GLU A 45 13.17 8.85 34.93
C GLU A 45 13.89 8.76 33.57
N ILE A 46 13.40 9.50 32.57
CA ILE A 46 13.95 9.49 31.23
C ILE A 46 15.04 10.56 31.16
N LYS A 47 16.26 10.13 30.84
CA LYS A 47 17.40 11.01 30.60
C LYS A 47 17.77 10.94 29.13
N PHE A 48 17.51 12.01 28.41
CA PHE A 48 17.98 12.14 27.03
C PHE A 48 19.52 12.18 27.01
N LYS A 49 20.12 11.26 26.26
CA LYS A 49 21.58 11.24 26.04
C LYS A 49 21.94 12.28 24.97
N THR A 50 22.53 13.39 25.36
CA THR A 50 23.00 14.41 24.42
C THR A 50 24.11 13.81 23.58
N PRO A 51 24.02 13.81 22.23
CA PRO A 51 25.08 13.36 21.35
C PRO A 51 26.33 14.23 21.47
N ILE A 52 27.48 13.61 21.27
CA ILE A 52 28.74 14.36 21.09
C ILE A 52 28.69 14.96 19.68
N THR A 53 28.69 16.30 19.60
CA THR A 53 28.56 17.01 18.33
C THR A 53 29.87 17.72 17.98
N LYS A 54 30.33 17.59 16.72
CA LYS A 54 31.47 18.29 16.16
C LYS A 54 31.15 18.81 14.76
N LYS A 55 31.37 20.09 14.54
CA LYS A 55 31.29 20.69 13.20
C LYS A 55 32.65 20.60 12.53
N LEU A 56 32.71 20.06 11.31
CA LEU A 56 33.90 19.99 10.48
C LEU A 56 34.11 21.33 9.74
N ASP A 57 35.32 21.56 9.21
CA ASP A 57 35.68 22.79 8.52
C ASP A 57 34.85 23.04 7.25
N ASN A 58 34.30 21.99 6.65
CA ASN A 58 33.44 22.04 5.49
C ASN A 58 31.92 22.15 5.86
N ASN A 59 31.60 22.55 7.07
CA ASN A 59 30.27 22.69 7.63
C ASN A 59 29.49 21.40 7.93
N LEU A 60 29.94 20.20 7.52
CA LEU A 60 29.33 18.94 7.93
C LEU A 60 29.27 18.86 9.48
N THR A 61 28.12 18.55 10.01
CA THR A 61 27.92 18.35 11.44
C THR A 61 27.96 16.85 11.77
N LEU A 62 28.99 16.41 12.49
CA LEU A 62 29.11 15.05 13.02
C LEU A 62 28.41 14.97 14.39
N MET A 63 27.55 13.99 14.57
CA MET A 63 26.85 13.68 15.82
C MET A 63 27.12 12.22 16.20
N ILE A 64 27.58 11.96 17.43
CA ILE A 64 27.93 10.61 17.90
C ILE A 64 27.11 10.26 19.12
N VAL A 65 26.38 9.14 19.05
CA VAL A 65 25.63 8.53 20.16
C VAL A 65 26.27 7.18 20.49
N VAL A 66 26.93 7.07 21.62
CA VAL A 66 27.58 5.82 22.04
C VAL A 66 26.58 4.91 22.73
N ASP A 67 26.40 3.70 22.19
CA ASP A 67 25.65 2.61 22.81
C ASP A 67 26.36 1.27 22.57
N SER A 68 26.97 0.72 23.65
CA SER A 68 27.72 -0.53 23.59
C SER A 68 26.92 -1.75 24.07
N LYS A 69 25.58 -1.68 24.09
CA LYS A 69 24.72 -2.83 24.43
C LYS A 69 24.87 -3.99 23.45
N LEU A 70 25.05 -3.67 22.18
CA LEU A 70 25.29 -4.63 21.10
C LEU A 70 26.58 -4.25 20.35
N PRO A 71 27.35 -5.23 19.85
CA PRO A 71 28.57 -4.97 19.10
C PRO A 71 28.26 -4.55 17.64
N THR A 72 27.42 -3.55 17.49
CA THR A 72 26.99 -3.00 16.19
C THR A 72 27.17 -1.49 16.15
N ALA A 73 27.40 -0.97 14.96
CA ALA A 73 27.46 0.45 14.74
C ALA A 73 26.82 0.83 13.40
N SER A 74 26.22 2.00 13.35
CA SER A 74 25.59 2.55 12.17
C SER A 74 26.01 4.01 11.95
N ALA A 75 25.87 4.47 10.71
CA ALA A 75 26.00 5.87 10.37
C ALA A 75 24.90 6.26 9.36
N THR A 76 24.34 7.45 9.54
CA THR A 76 23.36 8.03 8.63
C THR A 76 23.85 9.40 8.20
N LEU A 77 23.98 9.60 6.89
CA LEU A 77 24.26 10.88 6.27
C LEU A 77 22.93 11.49 5.83
N ILE A 78 22.64 12.69 6.27
CA ILE A 78 21.44 13.44 5.93
C ILE A 78 21.85 14.80 5.37
N ILE A 79 21.36 15.14 4.20
CA ILE A 79 21.52 16.45 3.57
C ILE A 79 20.17 17.13 3.68
N ASP A 80 20.08 18.11 4.56
CA ASP A 80 18.87 18.84 4.92
C ASP A 80 18.68 20.05 4.00
N ASN A 81 18.39 19.78 2.74
CA ASN A 81 18.09 20.81 1.77
C ASN A 81 16.59 21.14 1.78
N PRO A 82 16.21 22.41 1.53
CA PRO A 82 14.84 22.78 1.27
C PRO A 82 14.20 21.95 0.13
N PRO A 83 12.89 21.89 0.04
CA PRO A 83 12.20 21.19 -1.04
C PRO A 83 12.65 21.69 -2.44
N ILE A 84 13.05 20.77 -3.30
CA ILE A 84 13.54 21.04 -4.67
C ILE A 84 12.49 20.58 -5.67
N LEU A 85 12.08 21.47 -6.58
CA LEU A 85 11.17 21.17 -7.67
C LEU A 85 11.97 20.72 -8.91
N SER A 86 11.66 19.52 -9.43
CA SER A 86 12.37 18.92 -10.59
C SER A 86 11.66 19.19 -11.93
N LYS A 87 10.40 19.63 -11.90
CA LYS A 87 9.59 20.02 -13.09
C LYS A 87 9.48 18.86 -14.11
N ASP A 88 9.84 19.14 -15.37
CA ASP A 88 9.81 18.19 -16.50
C ASP A 88 10.78 16.99 -16.34
N LYS A 89 11.63 17.03 -15.30
CA LYS A 89 12.57 15.96 -14.91
C LYS A 89 12.21 15.34 -13.57
N SER A 90 10.93 15.35 -13.20
CA SER A 90 10.45 14.63 -12.03
C SER A 90 10.81 13.15 -12.14
N GLY A 91 11.42 12.58 -11.08
CA GLY A 91 12.05 11.26 -11.09
C GLY A 91 13.59 11.29 -11.04
N VAL A 92 14.24 12.46 -11.27
CA VAL A 92 15.71 12.57 -11.19
C VAL A 92 16.25 12.16 -9.82
N LYS A 93 15.55 12.50 -8.73
CA LYS A 93 15.90 12.09 -7.36
C LYS A 93 15.83 10.57 -7.19
N SER A 94 14.83 9.92 -7.76
CA SER A 94 14.68 8.46 -7.71
C SER A 94 15.78 7.77 -8.51
N LEU A 95 16.09 8.27 -9.71
CA LEU A 95 17.18 7.74 -10.53
C LEU A 95 18.55 7.96 -9.90
N LEU A 96 18.79 9.12 -9.29
CA LEU A 96 20.02 9.36 -8.52
C LEU A 96 20.11 8.37 -7.36
N SER A 97 19.04 8.21 -6.58
CA SER A 97 19.00 7.28 -5.43
C SER A 97 19.32 5.84 -5.85
N SER A 98 18.75 5.36 -6.95
CA SER A 98 18.99 4.00 -7.45
C SER A 98 20.35 3.82 -8.14
N SER A 99 20.97 4.91 -8.60
CA SER A 99 22.29 4.89 -9.25
C SER A 99 23.47 4.98 -8.27
N LEU A 100 23.26 5.58 -7.10
CA LEU A 100 24.27 5.61 -6.05
C LEU A 100 24.56 4.19 -5.54
N GLY A 101 25.84 3.90 -5.23
CA GLY A 101 26.28 2.58 -4.77
C GLY A 101 26.37 1.50 -5.85
N LYS A 102 26.24 1.87 -7.13
CA LYS A 102 26.48 0.95 -8.28
C LYS A 102 27.93 0.89 -8.73
N GLY A 103 28.84 1.48 -7.98
CA GLY A 103 30.26 1.61 -8.21
C GLY A 103 30.75 2.98 -7.83
N ASN A 104 32.05 3.09 -7.58
CA ASN A 104 32.70 4.34 -7.22
C ASN A 104 34.14 4.33 -7.78
N ASN A 105 34.88 5.42 -7.60
CA ASN A 105 36.24 5.55 -8.12
C ASN A 105 37.25 4.55 -7.53
N PHE A 106 36.87 3.79 -6.50
CA PHE A 106 37.80 2.87 -5.78
C PHE A 106 37.41 1.40 -5.98
N GLN A 107 36.12 1.11 -6.25
CA GLN A 107 35.61 -0.25 -6.41
C GLN A 107 34.51 -0.25 -7.49
N ASN A 108 34.53 -1.27 -8.35
CA ASN A 108 33.39 -1.53 -9.23
C ASN A 108 32.21 -2.10 -8.42
N LYS A 109 31.07 -2.25 -9.07
CA LYS A 109 29.80 -2.70 -8.45
C LYS A 109 29.93 -4.07 -7.79
N ASP A 110 30.55 -5.03 -8.47
CA ASP A 110 30.62 -6.41 -7.99
C ASP A 110 31.55 -6.52 -6.79
N GLU A 111 32.72 -5.88 -6.83
CA GLU A 111 33.66 -5.78 -5.72
C GLU A 111 33.00 -5.11 -4.49
N PHE A 112 32.22 -4.06 -4.71
CA PHE A 112 31.50 -3.36 -3.63
C PHE A 112 30.44 -4.27 -2.97
N ILE A 113 29.68 -5.01 -3.77
CA ILE A 113 28.65 -5.94 -3.27
C ILE A 113 29.30 -7.10 -2.53
N GLU A 114 30.34 -7.73 -3.12
CA GLU A 114 31.04 -8.87 -2.51
C GLU A 114 31.64 -8.51 -1.15
N GLU A 115 32.32 -7.37 -1.04
CA GLU A 115 32.93 -6.95 0.21
C GLU A 115 31.87 -6.60 1.27
N LYS A 116 30.81 -5.87 0.89
CA LYS A 116 29.68 -5.54 1.75
C LYS A 116 29.02 -6.81 2.32
N ASP A 117 28.76 -7.79 1.46
CA ASP A 117 28.09 -9.04 1.84
C ASP A 117 29.00 -9.94 2.71
N PHE A 118 30.30 -9.97 2.41
CA PHE A 118 31.30 -10.66 3.25
C PHE A 118 31.31 -10.13 4.69
N MET A 119 31.18 -8.81 4.86
CA MET A 119 31.12 -8.20 6.21
C MET A 119 29.75 -8.31 6.88
N GLY A 120 28.72 -8.78 6.17
CA GLY A 120 27.32 -8.72 6.64
C GLY A 120 26.87 -7.29 6.90
N SER A 121 27.40 -6.35 6.11
CA SER A 121 27.11 -4.93 6.27
C SER A 121 25.93 -4.52 5.39
N PHE A 122 25.20 -3.52 5.84
CA PHE A 122 24.14 -2.89 5.08
C PHE A 122 24.56 -1.49 4.69
N ILE A 123 24.45 -1.14 3.40
CA ILE A 123 24.72 0.20 2.88
C ILE A 123 23.60 0.54 1.89
N ASN A 124 22.98 1.69 2.09
CA ASN A 124 21.94 2.22 1.22
C ASN A 124 22.14 3.71 0.99
N TYR A 125 21.75 4.21 -0.18
CA TYR A 125 21.81 5.61 -0.55
C TYR A 125 20.46 6.13 -1.03
N ASN A 126 20.28 7.43 -0.90
CA ASN A 126 19.20 8.17 -1.52
C ASN A 126 19.69 9.55 -1.98
N SER A 127 18.84 10.31 -2.65
CA SER A 127 19.20 11.64 -3.19
C SER A 127 19.60 12.67 -2.11
N ASN A 128 19.28 12.40 -0.85
CA ASN A 128 19.56 13.29 0.28
C ASN A 128 20.56 12.68 1.28
N GLY A 129 21.36 11.67 0.86
CA GLY A 129 22.34 11.05 1.73
C GLY A 129 22.32 9.54 1.68
N GLY A 130 22.21 8.89 2.84
CA GLY A 130 22.19 7.42 2.92
C GLY A 130 22.45 6.91 4.33
N SER A 131 22.50 5.59 4.47
CA SER A 131 22.74 4.92 5.76
C SER A 131 23.59 3.68 5.60
N MET A 132 24.32 3.35 6.67
CA MET A 132 25.06 2.09 6.76
C MET A 132 24.93 1.49 8.15
N SER A 133 25.04 0.16 8.24
CA SER A 133 25.15 -0.55 9.50
C SER A 133 26.07 -1.76 9.36
N SER A 134 26.78 -2.09 10.44
CA SER A 134 27.69 -3.24 10.48
C SER A 134 27.96 -3.69 11.91
N LEU A 135 28.65 -4.81 12.07
CA LEU A 135 29.30 -5.13 13.34
C LEU A 135 30.38 -4.08 13.64
N SER A 136 30.58 -3.71 14.90
CA SER A 136 31.55 -2.68 15.34
C SER A 136 32.97 -2.94 14.82
N ARG A 137 33.39 -4.22 14.72
CA ARG A 137 34.70 -4.60 14.16
C ARG A 137 34.88 -4.23 12.69
N TYR A 138 33.78 -4.07 11.92
CA TYR A 138 33.80 -3.71 10.51
C TYR A 138 33.42 -2.24 10.27
N PHE A 139 33.05 -1.50 11.32
CA PHE A 139 32.52 -0.14 11.22
C PHE A 139 33.40 0.80 10.40
N GLU A 140 34.73 0.86 10.69
CA GLU A 140 35.63 1.73 9.95
C GLU A 140 35.67 1.42 8.45
N ARG A 141 35.72 0.13 8.10
CA ARG A 141 35.74 -0.29 6.69
C ARG A 141 34.39 -0.02 5.99
N THR A 142 33.29 -0.34 6.65
CA THR A 142 31.94 -0.06 6.11
C THR A 142 31.69 1.43 5.95
N LEU A 143 32.10 2.26 6.93
CA LEU A 143 32.01 3.72 6.82
C LEU A 143 32.88 4.26 5.68
N THR A 144 34.05 3.67 5.45
CA THR A 144 34.92 4.03 4.31
C THR A 144 34.23 3.71 2.99
N MET A 145 33.65 2.52 2.83
CA MET A 145 32.89 2.13 1.63
C MET A 145 31.66 3.03 1.42
N PHE A 146 30.94 3.32 2.51
CA PHE A 146 29.80 4.23 2.48
C PHE A 146 30.21 5.64 2.00
N ALA A 147 31.27 6.22 2.57
CA ALA A 147 31.76 7.51 2.16
C ALA A 147 32.25 7.51 0.70
N GLN A 148 32.95 6.45 0.27
CA GLN A 148 33.43 6.32 -1.11
C GLN A 148 32.25 6.25 -2.12
N GLY A 149 31.21 5.49 -1.81
CA GLY A 149 30.02 5.41 -2.67
C GLY A 149 29.18 6.69 -2.66
N ALA A 150 29.13 7.42 -1.52
CA ALA A 150 28.40 8.67 -1.41
C ALA A 150 29.11 9.85 -2.09
N LEU A 151 30.44 9.96 -1.93
CA LEU A 151 31.23 11.15 -2.32
C LEU A 151 31.92 11.02 -3.68
N TYR A 152 32.14 9.81 -4.15
CA TYR A 152 32.88 9.52 -5.39
C TYR A 152 32.13 8.51 -6.28
N PRO A 153 30.79 8.70 -6.50
CA PRO A 153 30.03 7.77 -7.31
C PRO A 153 30.47 7.80 -8.77
N VAL A 154 30.34 6.66 -9.45
CA VAL A 154 30.52 6.56 -10.90
C VAL A 154 29.17 6.20 -11.53
N PHE A 155 28.65 7.12 -12.32
CA PHE A 155 27.43 6.90 -13.09
C PHE A 155 27.78 6.36 -14.47
N THR A 156 27.23 5.19 -14.83
CA THR A 156 27.41 4.57 -16.15
C THR A 156 26.10 4.56 -16.93
N ASN A 157 26.17 4.70 -18.27
CA ASN A 157 24.99 4.64 -19.09
C ASN A 157 24.24 3.31 -18.95
N GLU A 158 24.96 2.20 -18.81
CA GLU A 158 24.36 0.85 -18.67
C GLU A 158 23.45 0.77 -17.42
N GLU A 159 23.97 1.13 -16.24
CA GLU A 159 23.19 1.09 -15.01
C GLU A 159 22.09 2.16 -15.00
N PHE A 160 22.35 3.34 -15.56
CA PHE A 160 21.37 4.40 -15.70
C PHE A 160 20.16 3.95 -16.52
N GLU A 161 20.36 3.42 -17.73
CA GLU A 161 19.26 2.95 -18.60
C GLU A 161 18.49 1.78 -17.98
N LYS A 162 19.19 0.90 -17.27
CA LYS A 162 18.57 -0.20 -16.53
C LYS A 162 17.65 0.30 -15.40
N GLU A 163 18.11 1.23 -14.58
CA GLU A 163 17.31 1.78 -13.48
C GLU A 163 16.16 2.67 -14.02
N LYS A 164 16.39 3.40 -15.12
CA LYS A 164 15.37 4.17 -15.84
C LYS A 164 14.26 3.28 -16.36
N SER A 165 14.59 2.15 -17.00
CA SER A 165 13.62 1.17 -17.48
C SER A 165 12.79 0.58 -16.34
N LYS A 166 13.42 0.21 -15.23
CA LYS A 166 12.71 -0.31 -14.04
C LYS A 166 11.74 0.73 -13.44
N LEU A 167 12.16 1.99 -13.39
CA LEU A 167 11.31 3.07 -12.89
C LEU A 167 10.08 3.26 -13.78
N ILE A 168 10.26 3.24 -15.11
CA ILE A 168 9.15 3.33 -16.08
C ILE A 168 8.20 2.13 -15.94
N GLU A 169 8.73 0.91 -15.77
CA GLU A 169 7.90 -0.29 -15.55
C GLU A 169 7.09 -0.19 -14.24
N GLY A 170 7.70 0.29 -13.17
CA GLY A 170 7.00 0.54 -11.90
C GLY A 170 5.88 1.57 -12.05
N LEU A 171 6.14 2.67 -12.75
CA LEU A 171 5.14 3.72 -12.99
C LEU A 171 3.91 3.22 -13.77
N LYS A 172 4.07 2.30 -14.72
CA LYS A 172 2.94 1.67 -15.44
C LYS A 172 1.99 0.91 -14.51
N VAL A 173 2.52 0.30 -13.46
CA VAL A 173 1.70 -0.39 -12.45
C VAL A 173 1.03 0.65 -11.53
N ASP A 174 1.76 1.68 -11.14
CA ASP A 174 1.28 2.71 -10.23
C ASP A 174 0.18 3.60 -10.85
N GLU A 175 0.18 3.79 -12.15
CA GLU A 175 -0.85 4.54 -12.90
C GLU A 175 -2.26 3.93 -12.77
N LYS A 176 -2.36 2.63 -12.50
CA LYS A 176 -3.63 1.92 -12.32
C LYS A 176 -4.01 1.69 -10.85
N ASN A 177 -3.16 2.12 -9.92
CA ASN A 177 -3.37 1.91 -8.49
C ASN A 177 -4.18 3.05 -7.86
N ALA A 178 -5.39 2.77 -7.37
CA ALA A 178 -6.29 3.77 -6.80
C ALA A 178 -5.67 4.55 -5.63
N SER A 179 -4.94 3.90 -4.73
CA SER A 179 -4.29 4.58 -3.60
C SER A 179 -3.13 5.50 -4.05
N THR A 180 -2.44 5.15 -5.14
CA THR A 180 -1.39 6.02 -5.73
C THR A 180 -2.01 7.22 -6.42
N ILE A 181 -3.11 7.01 -7.17
CA ILE A 181 -3.90 8.08 -7.79
C ILE A 181 -4.46 9.02 -6.70
N ALA A 182 -5.11 8.46 -5.67
CA ALA A 182 -5.66 9.24 -4.56
C ALA A 182 -4.60 10.17 -3.95
N ARG A 183 -3.44 9.63 -3.57
CA ARG A 183 -2.35 10.42 -2.97
C ARG A 183 -1.82 11.52 -3.91
N ARG A 184 -1.72 11.25 -5.21
CA ARG A 184 -1.32 12.23 -6.22
C ARG A 184 -2.32 13.38 -6.27
N VAL A 185 -3.59 13.07 -6.45
CA VAL A 185 -4.66 14.08 -6.53
C VAL A 185 -4.81 14.84 -5.22
N GLU A 186 -4.78 14.17 -4.08
CA GLU A 186 -4.74 14.80 -2.75
C GLU A 186 -3.63 15.86 -2.63
N ASN A 187 -2.43 15.54 -3.10
CA ASN A 187 -1.31 16.48 -3.05
C ASN A 187 -1.50 17.65 -4.02
N VAL A 188 -1.95 17.39 -5.25
CA VAL A 188 -2.22 18.44 -6.25
C VAL A 188 -3.31 19.39 -5.75
N LEU A 189 -4.38 18.87 -5.17
CA LEU A 189 -5.47 19.69 -4.61
C LEU A 189 -5.02 20.51 -3.40
N ALA A 190 -4.19 19.92 -2.52
CA ALA A 190 -3.72 20.59 -1.32
C ALA A 190 -2.69 21.69 -1.61
N PHE A 191 -1.69 21.38 -2.44
CA PHE A 191 -0.53 22.27 -2.64
C PHE A 191 -0.56 23.04 -3.97
N GLY A 192 -1.40 22.61 -4.91
CA GLY A 192 -1.43 23.16 -6.26
C GLY A 192 -0.37 22.57 -7.19
N ASN A 193 -0.59 22.67 -8.49
CA ASN A 193 0.38 22.27 -9.50
C ASN A 193 1.66 23.10 -9.40
N GLY A 194 2.81 22.45 -9.54
CA GLY A 194 4.12 23.12 -9.52
C GLY A 194 4.66 23.40 -8.09
N HIS A 195 4.08 22.78 -7.07
CA HIS A 195 4.63 22.80 -5.72
C HIS A 195 5.46 21.52 -5.49
N PRO A 196 6.62 21.56 -4.78
CA PRO A 196 7.45 20.37 -4.57
C PRO A 196 6.73 19.19 -3.90
N GLN A 197 5.75 19.47 -3.02
CA GLN A 197 4.97 18.41 -2.34
C GLN A 197 3.86 17.81 -3.22
N SER A 198 3.49 18.46 -4.32
CA SER A 198 2.55 17.94 -5.32
C SER A 198 3.23 17.40 -6.57
N GLU A 199 4.56 17.53 -6.66
CA GLU A 199 5.32 16.98 -7.79
C GLU A 199 5.20 15.46 -7.82
N TYR A 200 4.82 14.93 -8.96
CA TYR A 200 4.72 13.48 -9.20
C TYR A 200 5.55 13.09 -10.43
N THR A 201 6.01 11.85 -10.41
CA THR A 201 6.82 11.28 -11.49
C THR A 201 5.93 10.59 -12.50
N THR A 202 6.14 10.86 -13.80
CA THR A 202 5.44 10.23 -14.91
C THR A 202 6.41 9.47 -15.81
N GLN A 203 5.88 8.59 -16.67
CA GLN A 203 6.70 7.93 -17.70
C GLN A 203 7.36 8.96 -18.62
N GLU A 204 6.65 10.05 -18.96
CA GLU A 204 7.16 11.15 -19.79
C GLU A 204 8.31 11.87 -19.10
N SER A 205 8.12 12.32 -17.83
CA SER A 205 9.16 13.04 -17.10
C SER A 205 10.42 12.20 -16.93
N VAL A 206 10.29 10.89 -16.66
CA VAL A 206 11.44 9.97 -16.57
C VAL A 206 12.11 9.78 -17.94
N SER A 207 11.33 9.70 -19.03
CA SER A 207 11.86 9.57 -20.40
C SER A 207 12.73 10.76 -20.79
N ASN A 208 12.41 11.96 -20.29
CA ASN A 208 13.16 13.21 -20.53
C ASN A 208 14.49 13.27 -19.76
N ILE A 209 14.72 12.42 -18.76
CA ILE A 209 15.94 12.44 -17.95
C ILE A 209 17.07 11.74 -18.70
N VAL A 210 18.24 12.38 -18.75
CA VAL A 210 19.49 11.82 -19.25
C VAL A 210 20.52 11.69 -18.11
N ILE A 211 21.58 10.93 -18.35
CA ILE A 211 22.60 10.67 -17.31
C ILE A 211 23.24 11.96 -16.77
N ASP A 212 23.40 12.99 -17.60
CA ASP A 212 23.94 14.28 -17.18
C ASP A 212 23.02 14.98 -16.17
N ASP A 213 21.70 14.73 -16.19
CA ASP A 213 20.78 15.34 -15.24
C ASP A 213 21.00 14.81 -13.82
N ILE A 214 21.23 13.49 -13.66
CA ILE A 214 21.57 12.95 -12.33
C ILE A 214 22.93 13.43 -11.86
N SER A 215 23.90 13.57 -12.76
CA SER A 215 25.23 14.08 -12.44
C SER A 215 25.19 15.55 -12.00
N ASN A 216 24.38 16.36 -12.71
CA ASN A 216 24.17 17.77 -12.39
C ASN A 216 23.41 17.93 -11.07
N PHE A 217 22.33 17.14 -10.86
CA PHE A 217 21.60 17.18 -9.60
C PHE A 217 22.49 16.81 -8.42
N TYR A 218 23.27 15.73 -8.54
CA TYR A 218 24.23 15.30 -7.53
C TYR A 218 25.26 16.39 -7.26
N SER A 219 25.94 16.93 -8.29
CA SER A 219 26.98 17.93 -8.12
C SER A 219 26.47 19.28 -7.58
N THR A 220 25.19 19.58 -7.76
CA THR A 220 24.57 20.81 -7.28
C THR A 220 24.14 20.69 -5.83
N TYR A 221 23.38 19.63 -5.49
CA TYR A 221 22.62 19.54 -4.25
C TYR A 221 23.22 18.57 -3.22
N PHE A 222 24.08 17.63 -3.62
CA PHE A 222 24.72 16.70 -2.72
C PHE A 222 25.99 17.33 -2.12
N ARG A 223 25.80 18.22 -1.12
CA ARG A 223 26.85 19.07 -0.55
C ARG A 223 26.86 19.05 0.97
N PRO A 224 28.01 19.29 1.62
CA PRO A 224 28.12 19.24 3.09
C PRO A 224 27.53 20.45 3.81
N ASN A 225 27.14 21.52 3.10
CA ASN A 225 26.68 22.78 3.68
C ASN A 225 25.59 22.61 4.76
N ASN A 226 24.60 21.75 4.47
CA ASN A 226 23.46 21.42 5.33
C ASN A 226 23.47 19.94 5.71
N ALA A 227 24.65 19.31 5.79
CA ALA A 227 24.74 17.87 6.02
C ALA A 227 25.04 17.52 7.47
N TYR A 228 24.45 16.43 7.91
CA TYR A 228 24.63 15.80 9.21
C TYR A 228 25.09 14.36 9.02
N LEU A 229 26.17 13.97 9.69
CA LEU A 229 26.60 12.58 9.80
C LEU A 229 26.32 12.10 11.23
N VAL A 230 25.29 11.30 11.39
CA VAL A 230 24.89 10.75 12.69
C VAL A 230 25.48 9.35 12.83
N VAL A 231 26.40 9.15 13.77
CA VAL A 231 27.02 7.87 14.09
C VAL A 231 26.46 7.36 15.41
N LEU A 232 26.12 6.08 15.42
CA LEU A 232 25.42 5.45 16.54
C LEU A 232 25.95 4.04 16.77
N GLY A 233 26.13 3.65 18.06
CA GLY A 233 26.44 2.27 18.45
C GLY A 233 27.72 2.12 19.26
N ASP A 234 28.32 0.93 19.20
CA ASP A 234 29.55 0.59 19.92
C ASP A 234 30.78 1.11 19.15
N VAL A 235 31.07 2.39 19.39
CA VAL A 235 32.17 3.13 18.71
C VAL A 235 33.03 3.90 19.71
N ASP A 236 34.30 4.03 19.38
CA ASP A 236 35.24 4.95 20.06
C ASP A 236 35.06 6.35 19.48
N VAL A 237 34.78 7.33 20.35
CA VAL A 237 34.50 8.70 19.95
C VAL A 237 35.64 9.36 19.21
N ASP A 238 36.86 9.33 19.80
CA ASP A 238 38.05 10.00 19.24
C ASP A 238 38.45 9.39 17.90
N LYS A 239 38.37 8.07 17.81
CA LYS A 239 38.64 7.34 16.57
C LYS A 239 37.58 7.67 15.50
N THR A 240 36.31 7.72 15.88
CA THR A 240 35.20 8.06 14.96
C THR A 240 35.34 9.48 14.41
N ILE A 241 35.69 10.45 15.26
CA ILE A 241 35.95 11.81 14.82
C ILE A 241 37.04 11.85 13.77
N LYS A 242 38.22 11.22 14.05
CA LYS A 242 39.35 11.19 13.11
C LYS A 242 39.00 10.52 11.78
N ILE A 243 38.24 9.44 11.82
CA ILE A 243 37.78 8.74 10.61
C ILE A 243 36.81 9.63 9.81
N ALA A 244 35.84 10.27 10.47
CA ALA A 244 34.91 11.17 9.81
C ALA A 244 35.62 12.38 9.17
N GLU A 245 36.56 13.00 9.88
CA GLU A 245 37.42 14.08 9.34
C GLU A 245 38.20 13.62 8.10
N LYS A 246 38.81 12.44 8.16
CA LYS A 246 39.54 11.87 7.03
C LYS A 246 38.66 11.58 5.81
N LEU A 247 37.48 11.04 6.02
CA LEU A 247 36.62 10.58 4.93
C LEU A 247 35.73 11.68 4.33
N PHE A 248 35.26 12.62 5.16
CA PHE A 248 34.30 13.64 4.76
C PHE A 248 34.88 15.06 4.80
N GLY A 249 36.04 15.29 5.39
CA GLY A 249 36.62 16.65 5.56
C GLY A 249 36.96 17.35 4.25
N GLU A 250 37.36 16.59 3.21
CA GLU A 250 37.64 17.12 1.87
C GLU A 250 36.41 17.24 0.96
N TRP A 251 35.20 16.90 1.46
CA TRP A 251 33.96 17.06 0.71
C TRP A 251 33.65 18.55 0.53
N GLU A 252 33.68 19.01 -0.72
CA GLU A 252 33.63 20.42 -1.08
C GLU A 252 32.29 21.09 -0.82
N ASN A 253 32.30 22.22 -0.16
CA ASN A 253 31.14 23.11 -0.01
C ASN A 253 30.76 23.73 -1.37
N SER A 254 29.47 24.08 -1.48
CA SER A 254 28.98 24.96 -2.53
C SER A 254 28.79 26.37 -1.96
N GLU A 255 29.56 27.36 -2.42
CA GLU A 255 29.42 28.75 -2.00
C GLU A 255 28.06 29.35 -2.42
N ASN A 256 27.47 28.82 -3.48
CA ASN A 256 26.24 29.32 -4.09
C ASN A 256 24.98 28.51 -3.68
N LEU A 257 25.08 27.49 -2.84
CA LEU A 257 23.93 26.60 -2.54
C LEU A 257 22.75 27.37 -1.97
N ASN A 258 22.98 28.22 -0.99
CA ASN A 258 21.91 29.01 -0.37
C ASN A 258 21.28 30.01 -1.37
N SER A 259 22.09 30.65 -2.22
CA SER A 259 21.58 31.55 -3.26
C SER A 259 20.75 30.81 -4.33
N LEU A 260 21.01 29.52 -4.57
CA LEU A 260 20.16 28.70 -5.45
C LEU A 260 18.79 28.43 -4.83
N PHE A 261 18.70 28.26 -3.51
CA PHE A 261 17.40 28.09 -2.83
C PHE A 261 16.61 29.39 -2.75
N GLU A 262 17.30 30.53 -2.68
CA GLU A 262 16.70 31.89 -2.67
C GLU A 262 16.33 32.38 -4.08
N ASP A 263 16.77 31.72 -5.15
CA ASP A 263 16.46 32.09 -6.52
C ASP A 263 15.01 31.74 -6.87
N GLU A 264 14.15 32.75 -6.89
CA GLU A 264 12.73 32.63 -7.23
C GLU A 264 12.50 32.07 -8.63
N SER A 265 13.45 32.19 -9.56
CA SER A 265 13.32 31.62 -10.91
C SER A 265 13.41 30.08 -10.91
N ILE A 266 14.10 29.52 -9.92
CA ILE A 266 14.29 28.08 -9.75
C ILE A 266 13.26 27.49 -8.81
N ASN A 267 12.96 28.17 -7.70
CA ASN A 267 12.15 27.66 -6.58
C ASN A 267 10.87 28.48 -6.31
N SER A 268 10.39 29.30 -7.28
CA SER A 268 9.11 29.96 -7.06
C SER A 268 7.96 28.95 -7.22
N PHE A 269 7.31 28.67 -6.12
CA PHE A 269 6.03 27.96 -6.09
C PHE A 269 5.03 28.76 -5.26
N ARG A 270 3.77 28.66 -5.63
CA ARG A 270 2.71 29.34 -4.92
C ARG A 270 2.53 28.67 -3.55
N GLU A 271 2.55 29.47 -2.50
CA GLU A 271 2.20 28.96 -1.16
C GLU A 271 0.76 28.44 -1.14
N PRO A 272 0.54 27.24 -0.62
CA PRO A 272 -0.80 26.68 -0.53
C PRO A 272 -1.65 27.50 0.46
N THR A 273 -2.93 27.60 0.15
CA THR A 273 -3.90 28.33 0.96
C THR A 273 -4.93 27.39 1.59
N ILE A 274 -5.39 27.73 2.78
CA ILE A 274 -6.50 27.04 3.41
C ILE A 274 -7.76 27.32 2.61
N SER A 275 -8.57 26.29 2.32
CA SER A 275 -9.88 26.47 1.71
C SER A 275 -10.80 27.29 2.62
N ASP A 276 -11.64 28.12 2.04
CA ASP A 276 -12.63 28.91 2.78
C ASP A 276 -13.95 28.15 3.06
N LYS A 277 -14.13 27.00 2.43
CA LYS A 277 -15.32 26.15 2.56
C LYS A 277 -14.99 24.68 2.34
N ILE A 278 -15.90 23.81 2.77
CA ILE A 278 -15.86 22.39 2.47
C ILE A 278 -16.18 22.12 1.00
N THR A 279 -15.43 21.22 0.37
CA THR A 279 -15.63 20.80 -1.03
C THR A 279 -15.44 19.29 -1.17
N ILE A 280 -16.12 18.68 -2.15
CA ILE A 280 -15.94 17.29 -2.51
C ILE A 280 -15.23 17.23 -3.86
N HIS A 281 -14.22 16.38 -3.94
CA HIS A 281 -13.41 16.13 -5.13
C HIS A 281 -13.47 14.64 -5.46
N VAL A 282 -13.99 14.29 -6.63
CA VAL A 282 -14.24 12.92 -7.05
C VAL A 282 -13.24 12.54 -8.14
N VAL A 283 -12.60 11.40 -7.97
CA VAL A 283 -11.70 10.80 -8.95
C VAL A 283 -12.20 9.40 -9.28
N ASP A 284 -12.65 9.19 -10.49
CA ASP A 284 -13.12 7.87 -10.91
C ASP A 284 -11.94 6.96 -11.27
N VAL A 285 -11.91 5.80 -10.63
CA VAL A 285 -10.97 4.71 -10.92
C VAL A 285 -11.80 3.43 -11.13
N PRO A 286 -12.27 3.18 -12.34
CA PRO A 286 -13.30 2.17 -12.63
C PRO A 286 -12.99 0.75 -12.15
N ASN A 287 -11.70 0.39 -12.05
CA ASN A 287 -11.25 -0.93 -11.66
C ASN A 287 -10.83 -1.03 -10.18
N SER A 288 -11.13 -0.02 -9.37
CA SER A 288 -10.86 -0.07 -7.93
C SER A 288 -11.86 -0.97 -7.22
N ALA A 289 -11.36 -1.86 -6.36
CA ALA A 289 -12.20 -2.71 -5.52
C ALA A 289 -12.80 -1.97 -4.32
N ASN A 290 -12.25 -0.81 -3.97
CA ASN A 290 -12.65 -0.01 -2.82
C ASN A 290 -12.60 1.48 -3.16
N VAL A 291 -13.18 2.29 -2.29
CA VAL A 291 -13.18 3.75 -2.37
C VAL A 291 -12.30 4.32 -1.26
N GLU A 292 -11.31 5.12 -1.64
CA GLU A 292 -10.51 5.92 -0.72
C GLU A 292 -11.27 7.21 -0.39
N VAL A 293 -11.43 7.50 0.89
CA VAL A 293 -12.04 8.74 1.39
C VAL A 293 -11.02 9.46 2.24
N THR A 294 -10.65 10.68 1.83
CA THR A 294 -9.69 11.52 2.56
C THR A 294 -10.25 12.91 2.80
N PHE A 295 -10.30 13.33 4.06
CA PHE A 295 -10.46 14.72 4.45
C PHE A 295 -9.09 15.34 4.62
N GLN A 296 -8.85 16.49 3.99
CA GLN A 296 -7.58 17.18 4.12
C GLN A 296 -7.74 18.70 4.21
N ASN A 297 -6.83 19.33 4.92
CA ASN A 297 -6.67 20.79 4.91
C ASN A 297 -5.20 21.16 5.14
N ILE A 298 -4.78 22.28 4.53
CA ILE A 298 -3.44 22.82 4.72
C ILE A 298 -3.30 23.36 6.16
N ILE A 299 -2.15 23.10 6.75
CA ILE A 299 -1.77 23.58 8.08
C ILE A 299 -0.35 24.16 8.04
N GLN A 300 -0.11 25.15 8.90
CA GLN A 300 1.23 25.61 9.26
C GLN A 300 1.47 25.21 10.70
N ARG A 301 2.40 24.28 10.93
CA ARG A 301 2.69 23.73 12.24
C ARG A 301 4.14 23.25 12.34
N SER A 302 4.83 23.66 13.40
CA SER A 302 6.20 23.21 13.70
C SER A 302 6.29 22.51 15.06
N LEU A 303 7.42 21.84 15.33
CA LEU A 303 7.69 21.22 16.62
C LEU A 303 7.90 22.29 17.72
N ALA A 304 8.27 23.50 17.34
CA ALA A 304 8.50 24.61 18.27
C ALA A 304 7.22 25.35 18.70
N ASP A 305 6.07 25.04 18.09
CA ASP A 305 4.81 25.71 18.39
C ASP A 305 4.32 25.40 19.81
N ASN A 306 3.74 26.39 20.48
CA ASN A 306 3.14 26.22 21.80
C ASN A 306 2.00 25.16 21.79
N SER A 307 1.26 25.06 20.68
CA SER A 307 0.17 24.10 20.47
C SER A 307 0.65 22.70 20.08
N TYR A 308 1.98 22.47 19.95
CA TYR A 308 2.52 21.19 19.48
C TYR A 308 2.02 20.00 20.30
N PHE A 309 2.09 20.07 21.62
CA PHE A 309 1.71 18.96 22.49
C PHE A 309 0.20 18.73 22.53
N SER A 310 -0.60 19.79 22.60
CA SER A 310 -2.06 19.68 22.60
C SER A 310 -2.60 19.18 21.26
N ALA A 311 -2.02 19.61 20.13
CA ALA A 311 -2.37 19.13 18.81
C ALA A 311 -2.01 17.64 18.63
N ASN A 312 -0.88 17.19 19.18
CA ASN A 312 -0.52 15.79 19.16
C ASN A 312 -1.49 14.91 19.96
N ILE A 313 -1.95 15.38 21.13
CA ILE A 313 -2.98 14.67 21.90
C ILE A 313 -4.31 14.68 21.14
N ALA A 314 -4.70 15.81 20.53
CA ALA A 314 -5.90 15.89 19.71
C ALA A 314 -5.90 14.85 18.60
N ASN A 315 -4.78 14.76 17.84
CA ASN A 315 -4.64 13.78 16.76
C ASN A 315 -4.62 12.33 17.28
N ARG A 316 -4.02 12.08 18.45
CA ARG A 316 -4.01 10.75 19.06
C ARG A 316 -5.41 10.28 19.44
N VAL A 317 -6.23 11.15 19.99
CA VAL A 317 -7.64 10.85 20.31
C VAL A 317 -8.46 10.69 19.06
N LEU A 318 -8.21 11.50 18.02
CA LEU A 318 -8.98 11.45 16.78
C LEU A 318 -8.73 10.20 15.95
N GLY A 319 -7.44 9.92 15.59
CA GLY A 319 -7.18 8.88 14.58
C GLY A 319 -5.74 8.37 14.50
N ALA A 320 -4.82 8.78 15.39
CA ALA A 320 -3.41 8.36 15.26
C ALA A 320 -3.10 6.98 15.87
N ARG A 321 -4.07 6.30 16.46
CA ARG A 321 -3.90 4.99 17.13
C ARG A 321 -5.13 4.10 16.95
N PRO A 322 -5.00 2.77 17.12
CA PRO A 322 -6.13 1.84 16.98
C PRO A 322 -7.30 2.11 17.92
N GLU A 323 -7.05 2.69 19.13
CA GLU A 323 -8.11 3.00 20.12
C GLU A 323 -8.71 4.40 19.92
N SER A 324 -8.47 5.02 18.76
CA SER A 324 -8.95 6.38 18.45
C SER A 324 -10.40 6.40 18.00
N ARG A 325 -11.03 7.60 18.05
CA ARG A 325 -12.44 7.79 17.67
C ARG A 325 -12.75 7.32 16.25
N LEU A 326 -11.89 7.67 15.29
CA LEU A 326 -12.12 7.26 13.88
C LEU A 326 -12.10 5.74 13.72
N GLU A 327 -11.09 5.07 14.31
CA GLU A 327 -10.98 3.62 14.23
C GLU A 327 -12.16 2.94 14.93
N SER A 328 -12.49 3.38 16.16
CA SER A 328 -13.59 2.79 16.94
C SER A 328 -14.93 2.94 16.21
N VAL A 329 -15.25 4.11 15.70
CA VAL A 329 -16.55 4.35 15.06
C VAL A 329 -16.62 3.74 13.67
N ILE A 330 -15.66 4.01 12.78
CA ILE A 330 -15.73 3.62 11.37
C ILE A 330 -15.49 2.11 11.21
N ARG A 331 -14.52 1.55 11.96
CA ARG A 331 -14.17 0.14 11.86
C ARG A 331 -14.99 -0.74 12.80
N GLU A 332 -15.02 -0.43 14.12
CA GLU A 332 -15.57 -1.34 15.12
C GLU A 332 -17.10 -1.24 15.22
N ASP A 333 -17.64 -0.01 15.31
CA ASP A 333 -19.08 0.18 15.48
C ASP A 333 -19.85 0.00 14.17
N MET A 334 -19.35 0.58 13.05
CA MET A 334 -20.05 0.58 11.76
C MET A 334 -19.58 -0.52 10.81
N GLY A 335 -18.37 -1.04 10.98
CA GLY A 335 -17.82 -2.08 10.10
C GLY A 335 -17.60 -1.62 8.65
N TYR A 336 -17.39 -0.32 8.41
CA TYR A 336 -17.26 0.23 7.08
C TYR A 336 -15.87 -0.01 6.48
N ALA A 337 -14.83 -0.09 7.32
CA ALA A 337 -13.44 -0.12 6.90
C ALA A 337 -12.57 -1.03 7.77
N TYR A 338 -11.40 -1.39 7.26
CA TYR A 338 -10.34 -2.05 8.03
C TYR A 338 -9.53 -1.09 8.89
N TYR A 339 -9.49 0.19 8.51
CA TYR A 339 -8.81 1.24 9.26
C TYR A 339 -9.47 2.60 8.99
N ALA A 340 -9.38 3.50 9.99
CA ALA A 340 -9.68 4.91 9.82
C ALA A 340 -8.71 5.72 10.67
N ARG A 341 -7.90 6.58 10.03
CA ARG A 341 -6.75 7.22 10.68
C ARG A 341 -6.69 8.71 10.41
N SER A 342 -6.05 9.44 11.33
CA SER A 342 -5.66 10.83 11.10
C SER A 342 -4.16 11.03 11.21
N ILE A 343 -3.64 11.97 10.43
CA ILE A 343 -2.23 12.35 10.36
C ILE A 343 -2.15 13.87 10.50
N LEU A 344 -1.36 14.32 11.45
CA LEU A 344 -1.15 15.74 11.75
C LEU A 344 0.36 16.02 11.83
N PRO A 345 1.04 16.20 10.70
CA PRO A 345 2.47 16.40 10.65
C PRO A 345 2.85 17.80 11.16
N ALA A 346 4.12 17.96 11.52
CA ALA A 346 4.74 19.24 11.83
C ALA A 346 6.00 19.40 10.98
N ASN A 347 6.24 20.58 10.45
CA ASN A 347 7.42 20.95 9.69
C ASN A 347 7.67 22.45 9.83
N SER A 348 8.91 22.86 10.11
CA SER A 348 9.26 24.27 10.29
C SER A 348 9.41 25.02 8.98
N ASP A 349 9.79 24.33 7.91
CA ASP A 349 10.23 24.96 6.66
C ASP A 349 9.09 25.15 5.67
N THR A 350 8.08 24.25 5.71
CA THR A 350 6.98 24.26 4.75
C THR A 350 5.64 24.00 5.40
N LYS A 351 4.59 24.51 4.77
CA LYS A 351 3.21 24.09 5.11
C LYS A 351 3.05 22.60 4.83
N THR A 352 2.24 21.98 5.65
CA THR A 352 1.88 20.57 5.54
C THR A 352 0.36 20.42 5.42
N LYS A 353 -0.15 19.21 5.46
CA LYS A 353 -1.60 18.98 5.47
C LYS A 353 -2.00 18.06 6.61
N PHE A 354 -3.06 18.41 7.32
CA PHE A 354 -3.84 17.47 8.11
C PHE A 354 -4.58 16.53 7.18
N GLN A 355 -4.69 15.26 7.54
CA GLN A 355 -5.50 14.29 6.84
C GLN A 355 -6.25 13.38 7.81
N ALA A 356 -7.53 13.11 7.51
CA ALA A 356 -8.28 11.98 8.07
C ALA A 356 -8.73 11.10 6.90
N ARG A 357 -8.38 9.81 6.92
CA ARG A 357 -8.53 8.93 5.76
C ARG A 357 -8.98 7.54 6.15
N THR A 358 -9.70 6.92 5.23
CA THR A 358 -10.14 5.53 5.30
C THR A 358 -10.30 4.94 3.90
N THR A 359 -10.35 3.61 3.82
CA THR A 359 -10.70 2.86 2.61
C THR A 359 -11.95 2.05 2.91
N VAL A 360 -13.01 2.25 2.17
CA VAL A 360 -14.33 1.65 2.39
C VAL A 360 -14.84 0.93 1.14
N ARG A 361 -15.85 0.10 1.32
CA ARG A 361 -16.64 -0.38 0.19
C ARG A 361 -17.44 0.78 -0.41
N ASP A 362 -17.76 0.70 -1.70
CA ASP A 362 -18.47 1.74 -2.43
C ASP A 362 -19.84 2.07 -1.80
N GLU A 363 -20.64 1.07 -1.39
CA GLU A 363 -22.00 1.27 -0.86
C GLU A 363 -22.07 2.11 0.44
N VAL A 364 -20.94 2.30 1.14
CA VAL A 364 -20.89 3.04 2.42
C VAL A 364 -20.00 4.28 2.38
N ALA A 365 -19.55 4.67 1.18
CA ALA A 365 -18.61 5.79 1.03
C ALA A 365 -19.22 7.14 1.47
N ASP A 366 -20.46 7.42 1.13
CA ASP A 366 -21.24 8.60 1.54
C ASP A 366 -21.40 8.65 3.07
N SER A 367 -21.78 7.53 3.66
CA SER A 367 -21.95 7.40 5.11
C SER A 367 -20.63 7.59 5.86
N ALA A 368 -19.53 7.07 5.33
CA ALA A 368 -18.19 7.26 5.88
C ALA A 368 -17.78 8.74 5.84
N VAL A 369 -18.09 9.46 4.75
CA VAL A 369 -17.84 10.91 4.64
C VAL A 369 -18.57 11.67 5.76
N VAL A 370 -19.86 11.41 5.94
CA VAL A 370 -20.67 12.07 6.98
C VAL A 370 -20.11 11.77 8.36
N GLU A 371 -19.73 10.53 8.65
CA GLU A 371 -19.26 10.18 9.98
C GLU A 371 -17.85 10.73 10.27
N ILE A 372 -16.92 10.70 9.30
CA ILE A 372 -15.62 11.36 9.49
C ILE A 372 -15.82 12.84 9.82
N TYR A 373 -16.65 13.55 9.05
CA TYR A 373 -16.96 14.96 9.33
C TYR A 373 -17.47 15.14 10.76
N ASN A 374 -18.41 14.30 11.21
CA ASN A 374 -18.95 14.36 12.56
C ASN A 374 -17.88 14.21 13.63
N GLN A 375 -16.92 13.30 13.44
CA GLN A 375 -15.81 13.11 14.39
C GLN A 375 -14.86 14.31 14.40
N LEU A 376 -14.54 14.88 13.23
CA LEU A 376 -13.74 16.10 13.13
C LEU A 376 -14.42 17.28 13.84
N LYS A 377 -15.73 17.47 13.67
CA LYS A 377 -16.51 18.53 14.34
C LYS A 377 -16.58 18.33 15.85
N LYS A 378 -16.73 17.09 16.31
CA LYS A 378 -16.70 16.78 17.75
C LYS A 378 -15.38 17.20 18.40
N MET A 379 -14.24 16.99 17.72
CA MET A 379 -12.93 17.40 18.23
C MET A 379 -12.81 18.91 18.50
N SER A 380 -13.41 19.73 17.63
CA SER A 380 -13.36 21.19 17.73
C SER A 380 -14.42 21.78 18.67
N ASN A 381 -15.51 21.07 18.94
CA ASN A 381 -16.68 21.65 19.62
C ASN A 381 -16.98 21.01 20.99
N ILE A 382 -16.56 19.77 21.22
CA ILE A 382 -16.90 18.99 22.42
C ILE A 382 -15.62 18.60 23.14
N PRO A 383 -15.46 18.95 24.43
CA PRO A 383 -14.32 18.48 25.20
C PRO A 383 -14.21 16.95 25.18
N ILE A 384 -12.99 16.46 25.03
CA ILE A 384 -12.72 15.02 25.16
C ILE A 384 -13.03 14.57 26.60
N THR A 385 -13.31 13.29 26.77
CA THR A 385 -13.56 12.71 28.11
C THR A 385 -12.29 12.70 28.96
N ASP A 386 -12.41 12.50 30.27
CA ASP A 386 -11.25 12.32 31.14
C ASP A 386 -10.51 11.02 30.77
N GLU A 387 -11.24 9.98 30.43
CA GLU A 387 -10.70 8.70 30.00
C GLU A 387 -9.88 8.83 28.70
N GLU A 388 -10.40 9.51 27.68
CA GLU A 388 -9.65 9.77 26.43
C GLU A 388 -8.36 10.53 26.68
N LEU A 389 -8.40 11.55 27.56
CA LEU A 389 -7.23 12.35 27.91
C LEU A 389 -6.17 11.50 28.63
N GLU A 390 -6.58 10.74 29.64
CA GLU A 390 -5.67 9.87 30.40
C GLU A 390 -5.08 8.75 29.55
N ASN A 391 -5.90 8.12 28.69
CA ASN A 391 -5.44 7.10 27.74
C ASN A 391 -4.42 7.68 26.73
N ALA A 392 -4.69 8.88 26.21
CA ALA A 392 -3.76 9.52 25.28
C ALA A 392 -2.43 9.88 25.96
N LYS A 393 -2.46 10.46 27.16
CA LYS A 393 -1.25 10.79 27.95
C LYS A 393 -0.46 9.51 28.30
N SER A 394 -1.12 8.51 28.88
CA SER A 394 -0.50 7.23 29.23
C SER A 394 0.14 6.54 28.03
N GLY A 395 -0.52 6.60 26.89
CA GLY A 395 0.03 6.09 25.65
C GLY A 395 1.28 6.84 25.16
N TYR A 396 1.37 8.16 25.38
CA TYR A 396 2.61 8.91 25.13
C TYR A 396 3.71 8.53 26.10
N PHE A 397 3.40 8.38 27.39
CA PHE A 397 4.37 7.91 28.38
C PHE A 397 4.96 6.57 28.01
N GLY A 398 4.12 5.60 27.67
CA GLY A 398 4.59 4.27 27.27
C GLY A 398 5.43 4.27 26.00
N SER A 399 4.92 4.91 24.93
CA SER A 399 5.63 4.94 23.64
C SER A 399 6.94 5.72 23.71
N PHE A 400 6.97 6.84 24.44
CA PHE A 400 8.19 7.65 24.59
C PHE A 400 9.24 6.92 25.44
N ALA A 401 8.84 6.27 26.56
CA ALA A 401 9.75 5.50 27.36
C ALA A 401 10.41 4.35 26.55
N MET A 402 9.60 3.62 25.78
CA MET A 402 10.10 2.57 24.88
C MET A 402 11.02 3.10 23.79
N SER A 403 10.67 4.25 23.21
CA SER A 403 11.47 4.86 22.14
C SER A 403 12.85 5.35 22.61
N MET A 404 12.98 5.70 23.89
CA MET A 404 14.27 6.11 24.48
C MET A 404 15.25 4.94 24.69
N GLU A 405 14.78 3.71 24.56
CA GLU A 405 15.65 2.53 24.54
C GLU A 405 16.26 2.28 23.16
N ASP A 406 15.66 2.86 22.11
CA ASP A 406 16.15 2.77 20.74
C ASP A 406 17.15 3.91 20.45
N PRO A 407 18.42 3.57 20.23
CA PRO A 407 19.44 4.56 19.93
C PRO A 407 19.18 5.35 18.62
N VAL A 408 18.47 4.75 17.65
CA VAL A 408 18.10 5.44 16.40
C VAL A 408 17.15 6.59 16.70
N THR A 409 16.21 6.38 17.60
CA THR A 409 15.30 7.44 18.07
C THR A 409 16.05 8.58 18.75
N ILE A 410 17.04 8.26 19.60
CA ILE A 410 17.88 9.27 20.26
C ILE A 410 18.64 10.09 19.22
N ALA A 411 19.22 9.44 18.20
CA ALA A 411 19.93 10.11 17.12
C ALA A 411 19.00 11.04 16.31
N ASN A 412 17.80 10.57 15.95
CA ASN A 412 16.83 11.38 15.23
C ASN A 412 16.32 12.57 16.07
N GLN A 413 16.07 12.38 17.35
CA GLN A 413 15.67 13.48 18.24
C GLN A 413 16.75 14.54 18.37
N ALA A 414 18.00 14.11 18.45
CA ALA A 414 19.13 15.04 18.48
C ALA A 414 19.28 15.80 17.16
N LEU A 415 19.02 15.16 16.04
CA LEU A 415 18.97 15.80 14.73
C LEU A 415 17.83 16.82 14.69
N ASN A 416 16.61 16.46 15.11
CA ASN A 416 15.46 17.36 15.12
C ASN A 416 15.70 18.62 15.97
N ILE A 417 16.46 18.53 17.09
CA ILE A 417 16.84 19.71 17.86
C ILE A 417 17.59 20.73 16.97
N ARG A 418 18.39 20.25 16.01
CA ARG A 418 19.20 21.12 15.13
C ARG A 418 18.39 21.58 13.90
N THR A 419 17.74 20.67 13.21
CA THR A 419 17.01 20.96 11.97
C THR A 419 15.74 21.78 12.23
N GLU A 420 15.06 21.54 13.35
CA GLU A 420 13.84 22.26 13.74
C GLU A 420 14.09 23.41 14.72
N ASN A 421 15.38 23.73 14.99
CA ASN A 421 15.80 24.80 15.90
C ASN A 421 15.12 24.75 17.28
N LEU A 422 15.02 23.55 17.88
CA LEU A 422 14.38 23.32 19.17
C LEU A 422 15.28 23.68 20.35
N PRO A 423 14.72 23.97 21.55
CA PRO A 423 15.48 24.04 22.78
C PRO A 423 16.25 22.74 23.04
N GLU A 424 17.47 22.84 23.59
CA GLU A 424 18.33 21.68 23.88
C GLU A 424 17.66 20.68 24.86
N ASP A 425 16.76 21.13 25.71
CA ASP A 425 16.03 20.32 26.69
C ASP A 425 14.63 19.89 26.22
N PHE A 426 14.29 20.11 24.95
CA PHE A 426 12.96 19.83 24.39
C PHE A 426 12.48 18.39 24.72
N TYR A 427 13.32 17.40 24.47
CA TYR A 427 12.96 15.99 24.73
C TYR A 427 13.08 15.62 26.21
N ASN A 428 13.85 16.33 27.02
CA ASN A 428 13.90 16.15 28.47
C ASN A 428 12.58 16.60 29.15
N THR A 429 11.96 17.64 28.61
CA THR A 429 10.70 18.20 29.13
C THR A 429 9.46 17.67 28.39
N PHE A 430 9.63 16.81 27.40
CA PHE A 430 8.56 16.35 26.51
C PHE A 430 7.37 15.75 27.27
N LEU A 431 7.62 14.78 28.15
CA LEU A 431 6.55 14.12 28.92
C LEU A 431 5.90 15.07 29.96
N GLU A 432 6.67 15.99 30.52
CA GLU A 432 6.12 17.02 31.41
C GLU A 432 5.15 17.93 30.65
N ASN A 433 5.50 18.33 29.41
CA ASN A 433 4.65 19.14 28.57
C ASN A 433 3.39 18.38 28.11
N ILE A 434 3.52 17.10 27.74
CA ILE A 434 2.36 16.22 27.47
C ILE A 434 1.41 16.17 28.68
N ASN A 435 1.97 16.04 29.90
CA ASN A 435 1.15 15.91 31.11
C ASN A 435 0.39 17.22 31.46
N LYS A 436 0.95 18.37 31.13
CA LYS A 436 0.31 19.71 31.38
C LYS A 436 -0.86 20.00 30.44
N VAL A 437 -1.00 19.30 29.33
CA VAL A 437 -2.05 19.60 28.35
C VAL A 437 -3.43 19.46 28.95
N SER A 438 -4.25 20.49 28.78
CA SER A 438 -5.65 20.60 29.21
C SER A 438 -6.62 20.28 28.06
N LYS A 439 -7.88 20.00 28.40
CA LYS A 439 -8.94 19.77 27.39
C LYS A 439 -9.24 21.03 26.58
N GLU A 440 -9.11 22.22 27.19
CA GLU A 440 -9.29 23.52 26.55
C GLU A 440 -8.24 23.73 25.44
N GLU A 441 -6.98 23.42 25.73
CA GLU A 441 -5.90 23.51 24.74
C GLU A 441 -6.09 22.51 23.59
N ILE A 442 -6.63 21.33 23.87
CA ILE A 442 -6.96 20.32 22.83
C ILE A 442 -8.06 20.85 21.91
N ILE A 443 -9.13 21.44 22.44
CA ILE A 443 -10.19 22.07 21.62
C ILE A 443 -9.59 23.20 20.77
N GLN A 444 -8.75 24.04 21.36
CA GLN A 444 -8.14 25.16 20.65
C GLN A 444 -7.25 24.66 19.50
N SER A 445 -6.39 23.67 19.74
CA SER A 445 -5.55 23.06 18.71
C SER A 445 -6.39 22.35 17.64
N SER A 446 -7.50 21.73 18.03
CA SER A 446 -8.42 21.11 17.07
C SER A 446 -9.07 22.16 16.15
N LYS A 447 -9.45 23.32 16.68
CA LYS A 447 -9.97 24.45 15.88
C LYS A 447 -8.92 25.04 14.95
N GLU A 448 -7.66 24.98 15.32
CA GLU A 448 -6.56 25.53 14.54
C GLU A 448 -6.14 24.59 13.40
N PHE A 449 -6.11 23.27 13.62
CA PHE A 449 -5.51 22.32 12.69
C PHE A 449 -6.48 21.32 12.08
N ILE A 450 -7.64 21.02 12.72
CA ILE A 450 -8.63 20.03 12.28
C ILE A 450 -9.85 20.77 11.73
N LEU A 451 -9.70 21.32 10.51
CA LEU A 451 -10.65 22.26 9.93
C LEU A 451 -11.75 21.52 9.15
N ALA A 452 -12.70 20.90 9.85
CA ALA A 452 -13.78 20.14 9.21
C ALA A 452 -14.56 20.97 8.17
N ASP A 453 -14.88 22.23 8.48
CA ASP A 453 -15.67 23.11 7.60
C ASP A 453 -14.89 23.68 6.40
N ASN A 454 -13.58 23.51 6.41
CA ASN A 454 -12.66 23.99 5.38
C ASN A 454 -11.94 22.85 4.67
N ALA A 455 -12.39 21.61 4.90
CA ALA A 455 -11.76 20.42 4.34
C ALA A 455 -12.05 20.29 2.84
N GLN A 456 -11.04 19.81 2.12
CA GLN A 456 -11.22 19.16 0.82
C GLN A 456 -11.46 17.67 1.09
N ILE A 457 -12.60 17.15 0.67
CA ILE A 457 -12.95 15.74 0.76
C ILE A 457 -12.60 15.12 -0.59
N VAL A 458 -11.63 14.25 -0.62
CA VAL A 458 -11.19 13.55 -1.83
C VAL A 458 -11.73 12.14 -1.79
N ILE A 459 -12.51 11.74 -2.81
CA ILE A 459 -13.12 10.43 -2.96
C ILE A 459 -12.56 9.83 -4.24
N THR A 460 -11.79 8.74 -4.10
CA THR A 460 -11.10 8.09 -5.22
C THR A 460 -11.43 6.62 -5.25
N GLY A 461 -11.95 6.13 -6.38
CA GLY A 461 -12.31 4.72 -6.55
C GLY A 461 -13.37 4.53 -7.62
N LYS A 462 -14.01 3.36 -7.65
CA LYS A 462 -15.14 3.10 -8.54
C LYS A 462 -16.36 3.89 -8.05
N VAL A 463 -16.65 5.03 -8.66
CA VAL A 463 -17.69 5.95 -8.19
C VAL A 463 -19.00 5.86 -9.00
N GLY A 464 -19.04 5.09 -10.08
CA GLY A 464 -20.19 5.01 -10.97
C GLY A 464 -21.51 4.72 -10.25
N ASN A 465 -21.51 3.71 -9.38
CA ASN A 465 -22.70 3.25 -8.65
C ASN A 465 -23.09 4.15 -7.47
N ILE A 466 -22.20 5.03 -7.02
CA ILE A 466 -22.38 5.84 -5.80
C ILE A 466 -22.39 7.35 -6.09
N LEU A 467 -22.31 7.74 -7.35
CA LEU A 467 -22.16 9.14 -7.73
C LEU A 467 -23.35 10.01 -7.27
N GLU A 468 -24.58 9.50 -7.41
CA GLU A 468 -25.79 10.17 -6.92
C GLU A 468 -25.77 10.32 -5.39
N ASN A 469 -25.31 9.30 -4.67
CA ASN A 469 -25.19 9.34 -3.22
C ASN A 469 -24.16 10.37 -2.80
N ILE A 470 -23.00 10.43 -3.49
CA ILE A 470 -21.94 11.43 -3.23
C ILE A 470 -22.46 12.85 -3.45
N GLU A 471 -23.18 13.09 -4.57
CA GLU A 471 -23.74 14.40 -4.89
C GLU A 471 -24.86 14.83 -3.91
N SER A 472 -25.53 13.87 -3.28
CA SER A 472 -26.58 14.11 -2.30
C SER A 472 -26.11 14.16 -0.84
N ILE A 473 -24.80 14.07 -0.60
CA ILE A 473 -24.23 14.15 0.76
C ILE A 473 -24.66 15.46 1.41
N ASP A 474 -25.38 15.36 2.53
CA ASP A 474 -25.76 16.48 3.37
C ASP A 474 -24.84 16.55 4.61
N ILE A 475 -24.12 17.65 4.73
CA ILE A 475 -23.28 17.96 5.87
C ILE A 475 -23.75 19.31 6.46
N ASP A 476 -24.44 19.27 7.58
CA ASP A 476 -24.92 20.47 8.30
C ASP A 476 -25.76 21.41 7.42
N ASN A 477 -26.52 20.91 6.47
CA ASN A 477 -27.29 21.67 5.46
C ASN A 477 -26.43 22.69 4.68
N LYS A 478 -25.18 22.37 4.42
CA LYS A 478 -24.26 23.18 3.63
C LYS A 478 -24.42 22.91 2.15
N ASP A 479 -24.30 23.96 1.35
CA ASP A 479 -24.15 23.85 -0.11
C ASP A 479 -22.72 23.42 -0.45
N ILE A 480 -22.51 22.10 -0.68
CA ILE A 480 -21.19 21.52 -0.95
C ILE A 480 -21.02 21.41 -2.47
N GLN A 481 -19.97 22.02 -2.97
CA GLN A 481 -19.61 21.89 -4.37
C GLN A 481 -18.85 20.59 -4.60
N VAL A 482 -19.27 19.86 -5.63
CA VAL A 482 -18.62 18.63 -6.12
C VAL A 482 -17.84 18.94 -7.38
N PHE A 483 -16.57 18.53 -7.41
CA PHE A 483 -15.65 18.67 -8.54
C PHE A 483 -15.18 17.30 -8.99
N TYR A 484 -15.03 17.12 -10.29
CA TYR A 484 -14.53 15.88 -10.88
C TYR A 484 -13.13 16.08 -11.41
N HIS A 485 -12.27 15.09 -11.22
CA HIS A 485 -10.86 15.16 -11.58
C HIS A 485 -10.42 13.89 -12.31
N ASP A 486 -9.43 14.07 -13.18
CA ASP A 486 -8.66 12.96 -13.73
C ASP A 486 -7.63 12.45 -12.68
N GLU A 487 -6.91 11.40 -13.03
CA GLU A 487 -5.89 10.78 -12.20
C GLU A 487 -4.67 11.69 -11.89
N TYR A 488 -4.60 12.87 -12.51
CA TYR A 488 -3.57 13.90 -12.31
C TYR A 488 -4.07 15.11 -11.51
N GLY A 489 -5.35 15.13 -11.14
CA GLY A 489 -5.98 16.23 -10.40
C GLY A 489 -6.48 17.39 -11.26
N ASN A 490 -6.47 17.27 -12.60
CA ASN A 490 -7.09 18.26 -13.48
C ASN A 490 -8.61 18.13 -13.41
N ILE A 491 -9.31 19.27 -13.47
CA ILE A 491 -10.77 19.28 -13.51
C ILE A 491 -11.27 18.65 -14.80
N THR A 492 -12.24 17.74 -14.69
CA THR A 492 -12.92 17.09 -15.80
C THR A 492 -14.43 17.33 -15.76
N GLU A 493 -15.12 16.90 -16.78
CA GLU A 493 -16.58 16.81 -16.75
C GLU A 493 -17.02 15.65 -15.82
N LYS A 494 -18.28 15.73 -15.36
CA LYS A 494 -18.91 14.64 -14.60
C LYS A 494 -18.85 13.35 -15.40
N PRO A 495 -18.36 12.23 -14.81
CA PRO A 495 -18.42 10.94 -15.49
C PRO A 495 -19.87 10.58 -15.87
N ASP A 496 -20.07 10.15 -17.09
CA ASP A 496 -21.37 9.70 -17.60
C ASP A 496 -21.36 8.18 -17.77
N TYR A 497 -22.10 7.50 -16.91
CA TYR A 497 -22.29 6.04 -16.88
C TYR A 497 -23.64 5.63 -17.48
N SER A 498 -24.41 6.59 -18.02
CA SER A 498 -25.71 6.31 -18.59
C SER A 498 -25.61 5.35 -19.77
N VAL A 499 -26.57 4.46 -19.86
CA VAL A 499 -26.76 3.58 -21.00
C VAL A 499 -28.00 4.04 -21.76
N ASP A 500 -27.92 4.06 -23.10
CA ASP A 500 -29.10 4.33 -23.93
C ASP A 500 -30.20 3.35 -23.57
N SER A 501 -31.41 3.86 -23.32
CA SER A 501 -32.55 3.07 -22.86
C SER A 501 -33.01 1.98 -23.85
N SER A 502 -32.51 2.01 -25.09
CA SER A 502 -32.72 0.95 -26.08
C SER A 502 -31.80 -0.24 -25.93
N ILE A 503 -30.70 -0.10 -25.14
CA ILE A 503 -29.72 -1.16 -24.89
C ILE A 503 -30.22 -2.03 -23.72
N THR A 504 -30.29 -3.31 -23.94
CA THR A 504 -30.71 -4.30 -22.95
C THR A 504 -29.63 -5.35 -22.75
N VAL A 505 -29.63 -6.03 -21.61
CA VAL A 505 -28.76 -7.19 -21.34
C VAL A 505 -28.80 -8.20 -22.48
N GLU A 506 -30.02 -8.55 -22.95
CA GLU A 506 -30.21 -9.49 -24.06
C GLU A 506 -29.53 -9.00 -25.35
N SER A 507 -29.60 -7.68 -25.63
CA SER A 507 -28.96 -7.11 -26.84
C SER A 507 -27.44 -7.14 -26.74
N ILE A 508 -26.84 -6.91 -25.57
CA ILE A 508 -25.42 -6.96 -25.35
C ILE A 508 -24.88 -8.38 -25.49
N ILE A 509 -25.46 -9.32 -24.74
CA ILE A 509 -25.01 -10.72 -24.73
C ILE A 509 -25.35 -11.41 -26.05
N GLY A 510 -26.50 -11.11 -26.64
CA GLY A 510 -26.89 -11.61 -27.97
C GLY A 510 -25.91 -11.16 -29.06
N ASN A 511 -25.48 -9.90 -29.07
CA ASN A 511 -24.48 -9.38 -29.99
C ASN A 511 -23.13 -10.11 -29.81
N TYR A 512 -22.71 -10.33 -28.56
CA TYR A 512 -21.49 -11.10 -28.27
C TYR A 512 -21.59 -12.54 -28.80
N ILE A 513 -22.72 -13.23 -28.54
CA ILE A 513 -22.96 -14.59 -29.05
C ILE A 513 -22.86 -14.63 -30.59
N ASP A 514 -23.48 -13.65 -31.26
CA ASP A 514 -23.43 -13.56 -32.72
C ASP A 514 -22.01 -13.35 -33.24
N LEU A 515 -21.22 -12.50 -32.58
CA LEU A 515 -19.84 -12.21 -32.92
C LEU A 515 -18.91 -13.42 -32.76
N ILE A 516 -19.10 -14.21 -31.72
CA ILE A 516 -18.22 -15.36 -31.45
C ILE A 516 -18.60 -16.63 -32.26
N GLY A 517 -19.60 -16.57 -33.14
CA GLY A 517 -19.95 -17.65 -34.06
C GLY A 517 -21.44 -17.89 -34.25
N GLY A 518 -22.27 -17.21 -33.48
CA GLY A 518 -23.71 -17.34 -33.51
C GLY A 518 -24.23 -18.59 -32.81
N LYS A 519 -25.45 -18.49 -32.26
CA LYS A 519 -26.07 -19.53 -31.45
C LYS A 519 -26.06 -20.91 -32.10
N ASP A 520 -26.45 -20.99 -33.39
CA ASP A 520 -26.55 -22.26 -34.13
C ASP A 520 -25.20 -23.00 -34.30
N ARG A 521 -24.10 -22.27 -34.35
CA ARG A 521 -22.76 -22.88 -34.43
C ARG A 521 -22.23 -23.28 -33.07
N LEU A 522 -22.43 -22.40 -32.07
CA LEU A 522 -21.98 -22.65 -30.70
C LEU A 522 -22.66 -23.86 -30.06
N GLU A 523 -23.97 -24.04 -30.27
CA GLU A 523 -24.75 -25.19 -29.79
C GLU A 523 -24.30 -26.54 -30.41
N LYS A 524 -23.64 -26.51 -31.57
CA LYS A 524 -23.08 -27.71 -32.25
C LYS A 524 -21.70 -28.09 -31.81
N VAL A 525 -21.04 -27.27 -31.00
CA VAL A 525 -19.71 -27.60 -30.47
C VAL A 525 -19.85 -28.72 -29.45
N GLU A 526 -19.17 -29.84 -29.69
CA GLU A 526 -19.22 -31.02 -28.83
C GLU A 526 -18.16 -30.98 -27.72
N SER A 527 -17.02 -30.35 -27.98
CA SER A 527 -15.93 -30.23 -27.01
C SER A 527 -14.97 -29.09 -27.35
N ILE A 528 -14.27 -28.56 -26.32
CA ILE A 528 -13.19 -27.58 -26.45
C ILE A 528 -11.96 -28.10 -25.71
N GLN A 529 -10.85 -28.20 -26.41
CA GLN A 529 -9.55 -28.51 -25.83
C GLN A 529 -8.62 -27.32 -25.97
N ILE A 530 -8.01 -26.90 -24.88
CA ILE A 530 -7.08 -25.77 -24.85
C ILE A 530 -5.76 -26.19 -24.22
N ARG A 531 -4.65 -25.77 -24.82
CA ARG A 531 -3.31 -25.83 -24.23
C ARG A 531 -2.67 -24.46 -24.26
N GLY A 532 -1.99 -24.09 -23.21
CA GLY A 532 -1.34 -22.78 -23.10
C GLY A 532 -0.17 -22.82 -22.14
N SER A 533 0.51 -21.68 -22.04
CA SER A 533 1.61 -21.49 -21.09
C SER A 533 1.66 -20.05 -20.57
N ALA A 534 2.26 -19.90 -19.41
CA ALA A 534 2.58 -18.60 -18.82
C ALA A 534 3.98 -18.62 -18.22
N ASN A 535 4.65 -17.48 -18.25
CA ASN A 535 5.90 -17.26 -17.54
C ASN A 535 5.62 -16.57 -16.20
N LEU A 536 6.00 -17.22 -15.11
CA LEU A 536 5.88 -16.69 -13.76
C LEU A 536 7.25 -16.32 -13.22
N ASN A 537 7.47 -15.06 -12.91
CA ASN A 537 8.70 -14.57 -12.31
C ASN A 537 8.48 -14.33 -10.81
N MET A 538 9.10 -15.16 -9.97
CA MET A 538 9.03 -15.02 -8.51
C MET A 538 10.43 -14.99 -7.91
N GLN A 539 10.73 -13.99 -7.12
CA GLN A 539 12.01 -13.85 -6.38
C GLN A 539 13.27 -13.99 -7.27
N GLY A 540 13.19 -13.52 -8.53
CA GLY A 540 14.31 -13.58 -9.48
C GLY A 540 14.48 -14.93 -10.19
N GLN A 541 13.57 -15.88 -9.97
CA GLN A 541 13.50 -17.14 -10.71
C GLN A 541 12.31 -17.12 -11.68
N SER A 542 12.51 -17.60 -12.89
CA SER A 542 11.47 -17.75 -13.92
C SER A 542 11.00 -19.18 -13.99
N PHE A 543 9.69 -19.39 -13.88
CA PHE A 543 9.02 -20.68 -14.00
C PHE A 543 8.07 -20.64 -15.18
N VAL A 544 8.05 -21.72 -15.96
CA VAL A 544 7.03 -21.90 -17.00
C VAL A 544 5.91 -22.74 -16.42
N LEU A 545 4.70 -22.18 -16.43
CA LEU A 545 3.47 -22.91 -16.14
C LEU A 545 2.86 -23.36 -17.46
N GLU A 546 2.45 -24.62 -17.54
CA GLU A 546 1.72 -25.17 -18.69
C GLU A 546 0.28 -25.45 -18.27
N PHE A 547 -0.67 -25.03 -19.09
CA PHE A 547 -2.10 -25.17 -18.87
C PHE A 547 -2.70 -26.13 -19.88
N TYR A 548 -3.54 -27.01 -19.40
CA TYR A 548 -4.38 -27.88 -20.23
C TYR A 548 -5.80 -27.82 -19.72
N SER A 549 -6.77 -27.68 -20.63
CA SER A 549 -8.18 -27.77 -20.34
C SER A 549 -8.90 -28.55 -21.43
N LEU A 550 -9.83 -29.43 -21.05
CA LEU A 550 -10.77 -30.11 -21.90
C LEU A 550 -12.15 -30.07 -21.29
N LYS A 551 -13.11 -29.64 -22.08
CA LYS A 551 -14.54 -29.60 -21.70
C LYS A 551 -15.36 -30.26 -22.82
N ASN A 552 -16.52 -30.81 -22.46
CA ASN A 552 -17.46 -31.32 -23.45
C ASN A 552 -18.92 -30.88 -23.15
N ASN A 553 -19.80 -31.08 -24.12
CA ASN A 553 -21.23 -30.72 -24.03
C ASN A 553 -22.04 -31.64 -23.09
N GLN A 554 -21.40 -32.58 -22.36
CA GLN A 554 -22.01 -33.48 -21.41
C GLN A 554 -21.74 -33.04 -19.95
N ASN A 555 -21.35 -31.78 -19.74
CA ASN A 555 -20.94 -31.22 -18.44
C ASN A 555 -19.81 -32.01 -17.79
N GLN A 556 -18.76 -32.29 -18.57
CA GLN A 556 -17.53 -32.89 -18.09
C GLN A 556 -16.36 -31.94 -18.39
N SER A 557 -15.51 -31.74 -17.40
CA SER A 557 -14.31 -30.90 -17.56
C SER A 557 -13.12 -31.45 -16.80
N ILE A 558 -11.95 -31.23 -17.36
CA ILE A 558 -10.68 -31.46 -16.71
C ILE A 558 -9.76 -30.27 -17.02
N SER A 559 -9.08 -29.79 -16.01
CA SER A 559 -8.02 -28.79 -16.16
C SER A 559 -6.81 -29.21 -15.36
N THR A 560 -5.61 -28.96 -15.91
CA THR A 560 -4.33 -29.21 -15.23
C THR A 560 -3.40 -28.02 -15.40
N VAL A 561 -2.63 -27.76 -14.34
CA VAL A 561 -1.51 -26.83 -14.36
C VAL A 561 -0.25 -27.61 -14.00
N THR A 562 0.78 -27.52 -14.84
CA THR A 562 2.07 -28.14 -14.58
C THR A 562 3.18 -27.10 -14.49
N ALA A 563 4.17 -27.33 -13.63
CA ALA A 563 5.36 -26.50 -13.49
C ALA A 563 6.60 -27.39 -13.59
N GLY A 564 7.46 -27.14 -14.58
CA GLY A 564 8.65 -27.98 -14.80
C GLY A 564 8.34 -29.46 -15.04
N GLY A 565 7.19 -29.75 -15.65
CA GLY A 565 6.74 -31.14 -15.95
C GLY A 565 6.07 -31.85 -14.74
N MET A 566 5.91 -31.20 -13.60
CA MET A 566 5.17 -31.72 -12.45
C MET A 566 3.77 -31.12 -12.38
N GLU A 567 2.75 -31.94 -12.17
CA GLU A 567 1.37 -31.48 -11.94
C GLU A 567 1.28 -30.80 -10.58
N VAL A 568 0.98 -29.52 -10.59
CA VAL A 568 0.82 -28.71 -9.37
C VAL A 568 -0.64 -28.55 -8.99
N GLN A 569 -1.53 -28.57 -9.98
CA GLN A 569 -2.97 -28.52 -9.77
C GLN A 569 -3.69 -29.33 -10.86
N LYS A 570 -4.71 -30.05 -10.47
CA LYS A 570 -5.66 -30.70 -11.37
C LYS A 570 -7.07 -30.55 -10.82
N SER A 571 -8.01 -30.17 -11.68
CA SER A 571 -9.44 -30.15 -11.36
C SER A 571 -10.18 -31.05 -12.33
N VAL A 572 -11.02 -31.90 -11.80
CA VAL A 572 -11.84 -32.83 -12.59
C VAL A 572 -13.28 -32.69 -12.15
N PHE A 573 -14.16 -32.52 -13.13
CA PHE A 573 -15.61 -32.56 -12.92
C PHE A 573 -16.28 -33.49 -13.94
N ASN A 574 -17.12 -34.38 -13.46
CA ASN A 574 -17.81 -35.36 -14.27
C ASN A 574 -19.29 -35.40 -13.89
N LYS A 575 -20.11 -34.61 -14.57
CA LYS A 575 -21.58 -34.51 -14.47
C LYS A 575 -22.11 -34.11 -13.09
N TYR A 576 -21.81 -34.88 -12.03
CA TYR A 576 -22.39 -34.70 -10.70
C TYR A 576 -21.35 -34.80 -9.57
N GLN A 577 -20.11 -35.09 -9.90
CA GLN A 577 -19.04 -35.26 -8.92
C GLN A 577 -17.71 -34.71 -9.46
N GLY A 578 -16.87 -34.28 -8.56
CA GLY A 578 -15.59 -33.76 -8.97
C GLY A 578 -14.57 -33.79 -7.83
N TYR A 579 -13.36 -33.48 -8.16
CA TYR A 579 -12.26 -33.37 -7.20
C TYR A 579 -11.18 -32.43 -7.70
N ASN A 580 -10.49 -31.83 -6.76
CA ASN A 580 -9.25 -31.10 -6.97
C ASN A 580 -8.07 -31.96 -6.51
N VAL A 581 -6.93 -31.86 -7.20
CA VAL A 581 -5.63 -32.34 -6.75
C VAL A 581 -4.72 -31.14 -6.61
N VAL A 582 -4.21 -30.91 -5.42
CA VAL A 582 -3.26 -29.83 -5.14
C VAL A 582 -2.05 -30.45 -4.44
N ASN A 583 -0.85 -30.25 -4.99
CA ASN A 583 0.38 -30.86 -4.47
C ASN A 583 0.29 -32.38 -4.27
N GLY A 584 -0.41 -33.07 -5.17
CA GLY A 584 -0.61 -34.53 -5.13
C GLY A 584 -1.68 -35.04 -4.15
N GLN A 585 -2.35 -34.15 -3.42
CA GLN A 585 -3.48 -34.51 -2.55
C GLN A 585 -4.81 -34.34 -3.27
N ARG A 586 -5.60 -35.41 -3.32
CA ARG A 586 -6.93 -35.41 -3.92
C ARG A 586 -7.98 -35.03 -2.89
N MET A 587 -8.75 -34.00 -3.18
CA MET A 587 -9.82 -33.46 -2.36
C MET A 587 -11.13 -33.49 -3.16
N PRO A 588 -12.21 -34.13 -2.70
CA PRO A 588 -13.50 -34.03 -3.34
C PRO A 588 -14.03 -32.61 -3.29
N LEU A 589 -14.76 -32.19 -4.33
CA LEU A 589 -15.42 -30.88 -4.33
C LEU A 589 -16.50 -30.81 -3.25
N SER A 590 -16.59 -29.72 -2.54
CA SER A 590 -17.67 -29.36 -1.63
C SER A 590 -18.97 -29.09 -2.44
N GLU A 591 -20.12 -28.97 -1.75
CA GLU A 591 -21.42 -28.69 -2.40
C GLU A 591 -21.39 -27.39 -3.21
N GLY A 592 -20.84 -26.29 -2.65
CA GLY A 592 -20.69 -25.02 -3.37
C GLY A 592 -19.72 -25.10 -4.56
N GLU A 593 -18.60 -25.81 -4.42
CA GLU A 593 -17.66 -26.03 -5.52
C GLU A 593 -18.27 -26.89 -6.63
N LEU A 594 -19.16 -27.84 -6.30
CA LEU A 594 -19.89 -28.63 -7.31
C LEU A 594 -20.89 -27.77 -8.09
N GLU A 595 -21.63 -26.88 -7.44
CA GLU A 595 -22.51 -25.93 -8.10
C GLU A 595 -21.73 -25.03 -9.07
N GLN A 596 -20.61 -24.50 -8.63
CA GLN A 596 -19.73 -23.68 -9.47
C GLN A 596 -19.13 -24.51 -10.64
N ALA A 597 -18.73 -25.75 -10.39
CA ALA A 597 -18.18 -26.64 -11.42
C ALA A 597 -19.23 -26.96 -12.50
N ILE A 598 -20.51 -27.07 -12.17
CA ILE A 598 -21.60 -27.25 -13.14
C ILE A 598 -21.65 -26.03 -14.07
N ILE A 599 -21.65 -24.82 -13.53
CA ILE A 599 -21.67 -23.56 -14.29
C ILE A 599 -20.44 -23.48 -15.20
N ASN A 600 -19.26 -23.71 -14.63
CA ASN A 600 -17.98 -23.60 -15.32
C ASN A 600 -17.71 -24.74 -16.32
N SER A 601 -18.49 -25.83 -16.31
CA SER A 601 -18.38 -26.91 -17.28
C SER A 601 -19.03 -26.60 -18.62
N ALA A 602 -19.93 -25.60 -18.68
CA ALA A 602 -20.53 -25.14 -19.92
C ALA A 602 -19.46 -24.72 -20.93
N LEU A 603 -19.65 -25.09 -22.20
CA LEU A 603 -18.72 -24.70 -23.27
C LEU A 603 -18.80 -23.20 -23.55
N PHE A 604 -20.01 -22.66 -23.58
CA PHE A 604 -20.36 -21.26 -23.74
C PHE A 604 -21.44 -20.92 -22.71
N SER A 605 -21.05 -20.34 -21.60
CA SER A 605 -21.96 -20.04 -20.48
C SER A 605 -23.07 -19.07 -20.87
N GLU A 606 -22.76 -18.15 -21.79
CA GLU A 606 -23.64 -17.09 -22.26
C GLU A 606 -24.90 -17.62 -22.95
N LEU A 607 -24.85 -18.83 -23.51
CA LEU A 607 -26.00 -19.48 -24.10
C LEU A 607 -27.08 -19.91 -23.09
N ASN A 608 -26.70 -20.02 -21.82
CA ASN A 608 -27.54 -20.51 -20.72
C ASN A 608 -27.92 -19.40 -19.72
N TYR A 609 -27.61 -18.16 -20.03
CA TYR A 609 -27.92 -17.06 -19.13
C TYR A 609 -29.40 -16.78 -19.07
N ASP A 610 -29.94 -16.58 -17.86
CA ASP A 610 -31.29 -16.12 -17.61
C ASP A 610 -31.27 -14.59 -17.51
N TYR A 611 -31.66 -13.94 -18.60
CA TYR A 611 -31.59 -12.48 -18.70
C TYR A 611 -32.47 -11.74 -17.69
N ASP A 612 -33.46 -12.39 -17.11
CA ASP A 612 -34.32 -11.79 -16.06
C ASP A 612 -33.59 -11.67 -14.72
N LEU A 613 -32.48 -12.38 -14.53
CA LEU A 613 -31.67 -12.37 -13.33
C LEU A 613 -30.39 -11.53 -13.48
N ILE A 614 -30.09 -11.01 -14.66
CA ILE A 614 -28.85 -10.29 -14.98
C ILE A 614 -29.12 -8.80 -15.00
N GLU A 615 -28.25 -8.04 -14.41
CA GLU A 615 -28.33 -6.59 -14.29
C GLU A 615 -27.35 -5.87 -15.22
N LEU A 616 -27.83 -4.90 -15.99
CA LEU A 616 -26.99 -3.94 -16.68
C LEU A 616 -26.66 -2.80 -15.70
N VAL A 617 -25.46 -2.83 -15.12
CA VAL A 617 -25.03 -1.88 -14.11
C VAL A 617 -24.83 -0.49 -14.71
N GLY A 618 -24.26 -0.42 -15.93
CA GLY A 618 -23.94 0.84 -16.60
C GLY A 618 -22.85 0.70 -17.65
N THR A 619 -22.12 1.80 -17.86
CA THR A 619 -20.90 1.80 -18.66
C THR A 619 -19.69 2.01 -17.80
N SER A 620 -18.54 1.53 -18.24
CA SER A 620 -17.23 1.68 -17.59
C SER A 620 -16.13 1.85 -18.64
N THR A 621 -14.87 1.94 -18.22
CA THR A 621 -13.71 2.02 -19.14
C THR A 621 -12.67 0.98 -18.75
N ILE A 622 -12.18 0.20 -19.72
CA ILE A 622 -11.11 -0.78 -19.55
C ILE A 622 -10.06 -0.51 -20.62
N ASP A 623 -8.82 -0.21 -20.23
CA ASP A 623 -7.70 0.10 -21.12
C ASP A 623 -8.12 1.10 -22.24
N ASP A 624 -8.74 2.24 -21.82
CA ASP A 624 -9.26 3.33 -22.66
C ASP A 624 -10.46 2.96 -23.58
N GLN A 625 -11.01 1.75 -23.48
CA GLN A 625 -12.18 1.33 -24.22
C GLN A 625 -13.45 1.41 -23.36
N LYS A 626 -14.48 2.07 -23.85
CA LYS A 626 -15.80 2.07 -23.20
C LYS A 626 -16.45 0.68 -23.28
N VAL A 627 -16.97 0.22 -22.15
CA VAL A 627 -17.59 -1.11 -22.01
C VAL A 627 -18.95 -0.98 -21.33
N TYR A 628 -19.84 -1.93 -21.62
CA TYR A 628 -21.01 -2.21 -20.78
C TYR A 628 -20.56 -3.10 -19.62
N GLU A 629 -20.99 -2.76 -18.42
CA GLU A 629 -20.80 -3.54 -17.21
C GLU A 629 -22.07 -4.33 -16.91
N VAL A 630 -21.97 -5.66 -16.96
CA VAL A 630 -23.09 -6.59 -16.84
C VAL A 630 -22.86 -7.52 -15.66
N LYS A 631 -23.66 -7.39 -14.62
CA LYS A 631 -23.62 -8.25 -13.42
C LYS A 631 -24.39 -9.53 -13.68
N ILE A 632 -23.66 -10.62 -13.89
CA ILE A 632 -24.23 -11.93 -14.22
C ILE A 632 -24.79 -12.63 -12.97
N THR A 633 -24.06 -12.55 -11.85
CA THR A 633 -24.47 -13.05 -10.53
C THR A 633 -23.96 -12.10 -9.45
N GLU A 634 -24.33 -12.34 -8.19
CA GLU A 634 -23.76 -11.59 -7.05
C GLU A 634 -22.21 -11.64 -7.02
N ASN A 635 -21.63 -12.71 -7.57
CA ASN A 635 -20.19 -12.96 -7.52
C ASN A 635 -19.49 -12.81 -8.87
N LYS A 636 -20.22 -12.52 -9.98
CA LYS A 636 -19.65 -12.45 -11.31
C LYS A 636 -20.13 -11.25 -12.11
N THR A 637 -19.21 -10.44 -12.62
CA THR A 637 -19.44 -9.31 -13.52
C THR A 637 -18.63 -9.49 -14.80
N GLU A 638 -19.25 -9.23 -15.94
CA GLU A 638 -18.63 -9.29 -17.27
C GLU A 638 -18.68 -7.92 -17.95
N TYR A 639 -17.65 -7.62 -18.74
CA TYR A 639 -17.48 -6.33 -19.39
C TYR A 639 -17.38 -6.52 -20.90
N TYR A 640 -18.31 -5.88 -21.64
CA TYR A 640 -18.44 -6.00 -23.09
C TYR A 640 -18.11 -4.67 -23.77
N SER A 641 -17.21 -4.67 -24.75
CA SER A 641 -16.83 -3.46 -25.50
C SER A 641 -18.02 -2.86 -26.21
N ILE A 642 -18.23 -1.56 -26.04
CA ILE A 642 -19.28 -0.82 -26.78
C ILE A 642 -18.95 -0.75 -28.26
N GLU A 643 -17.66 -0.63 -28.60
CA GLU A 643 -17.19 -0.48 -29.98
C GLU A 643 -17.21 -1.82 -30.73
N THR A 644 -16.70 -2.88 -30.13
CA THR A 644 -16.50 -4.17 -30.81
C THR A 644 -17.56 -5.20 -30.50
N GLY A 645 -18.29 -5.05 -29.38
CA GLY A 645 -19.23 -6.04 -28.85
C GLY A 645 -18.58 -7.24 -28.18
N LEU A 646 -17.24 -7.35 -28.18
CA LEU A 646 -16.53 -8.46 -27.58
C LEU A 646 -16.42 -8.31 -26.04
N LYS A 647 -16.40 -9.43 -25.33
CA LYS A 647 -16.10 -9.47 -23.90
C LYS A 647 -14.61 -9.17 -23.69
N LEU A 648 -14.30 -8.16 -22.90
CA LEU A 648 -12.91 -7.74 -22.63
C LEU A 648 -12.42 -8.19 -21.27
N LYS A 649 -13.32 -8.32 -20.29
CA LYS A 649 -12.95 -8.66 -18.92
C LYS A 649 -14.09 -9.41 -18.24
N GLU A 650 -13.73 -10.25 -17.28
CA GLU A 650 -14.62 -10.77 -16.26
C GLU A 650 -13.99 -10.66 -14.88
N VAL A 651 -14.80 -10.40 -13.88
CA VAL A 651 -14.42 -10.38 -12.47
C VAL A 651 -15.28 -11.37 -11.72
N GLU A 652 -14.66 -12.30 -11.03
CA GLU A 652 -15.36 -13.33 -10.28
C GLU A 652 -14.82 -13.42 -8.86
N THR A 653 -15.73 -13.41 -7.88
CA THR A 653 -15.39 -13.64 -6.46
C THR A 653 -15.65 -15.10 -6.13
N GLN A 654 -14.63 -15.81 -5.71
CA GLN A 654 -14.67 -17.22 -5.32
C GLN A 654 -14.41 -17.36 -3.83
N GLU A 655 -15.08 -18.29 -3.17
CA GLU A 655 -14.79 -18.66 -1.79
C GLU A 655 -13.80 -19.83 -1.78
N VAL A 656 -12.61 -19.59 -1.22
CA VAL A 656 -11.56 -20.61 -1.08
C VAL A 656 -11.15 -20.67 0.40
N ASP A 657 -11.34 -21.82 1.03
CA ASP A 657 -11.02 -22.07 2.44
C ASP A 657 -11.63 -21.02 3.41
N GLY A 658 -12.86 -20.54 3.11
CA GLY A 658 -13.56 -19.53 3.90
C GLY A 658 -13.08 -18.08 3.68
N ASN A 659 -12.20 -17.87 2.71
CA ASN A 659 -11.78 -16.55 2.28
C ASN A 659 -12.37 -16.21 0.90
N GLN A 660 -12.80 -14.97 0.73
CA GLN A 660 -13.22 -14.47 -0.58
C GLN A 660 -11.98 -14.11 -1.41
N LEU A 661 -11.85 -14.70 -2.58
CA LEU A 661 -10.80 -14.49 -3.55
C LEU A 661 -11.40 -13.86 -4.81
N VAL A 662 -11.00 -12.64 -5.12
CA VAL A 662 -11.41 -11.97 -6.36
C VAL A 662 -10.43 -12.35 -7.47
N VAL A 663 -10.93 -12.86 -8.58
CA VAL A 663 -10.15 -13.18 -9.78
C VAL A 663 -10.62 -12.28 -10.91
N GLU A 664 -9.71 -11.49 -11.45
CA GLU A 664 -9.94 -10.65 -12.62
C GLU A 664 -9.29 -11.30 -13.83
N THR A 665 -10.06 -11.59 -14.86
CA THR A 665 -9.58 -12.15 -16.12
C THR A 665 -9.80 -11.13 -17.23
N THR A 666 -8.72 -10.56 -17.77
CA THR A 666 -8.75 -9.67 -18.94
C THR A 666 -8.42 -10.47 -20.20
N ILE A 667 -9.27 -10.39 -21.21
CA ILE A 667 -9.06 -11.02 -22.50
C ILE A 667 -8.24 -10.07 -23.37
N LYS A 668 -7.05 -10.50 -23.79
CA LYS A 668 -6.11 -9.69 -24.57
C LYS A 668 -6.25 -9.93 -26.08
N GLU A 669 -6.46 -11.18 -26.47
CA GLU A 669 -6.58 -11.57 -27.88
C GLU A 669 -7.64 -12.66 -28.06
N TYR A 670 -8.26 -12.69 -29.24
CA TYR A 670 -9.17 -13.72 -29.68
C TYR A 670 -8.60 -14.39 -30.96
N GLU A 671 -8.89 -15.69 -31.15
CA GLU A 671 -8.53 -16.46 -32.33
C GLU A 671 -9.79 -17.14 -32.88
N GLU A 672 -9.96 -17.14 -34.20
CA GLU A 672 -11.04 -17.87 -34.87
C GLU A 672 -10.63 -19.34 -35.10
N VAL A 673 -11.39 -20.25 -34.54
CA VAL A 673 -11.19 -21.71 -34.72
C VAL A 673 -12.49 -22.33 -35.22
N ASP A 674 -12.48 -22.90 -36.44
CA ASP A 674 -13.62 -23.56 -37.07
C ASP A 674 -14.93 -22.73 -37.00
N GLY A 675 -14.83 -21.39 -37.22
CA GLY A 675 -15.96 -20.47 -37.24
C GLY A 675 -16.46 -20.07 -35.85
N VAL A 676 -15.64 -20.28 -34.81
CA VAL A 676 -15.91 -19.82 -33.44
C VAL A 676 -14.74 -18.97 -32.97
N LEU A 677 -15.04 -17.78 -32.47
CA LEU A 677 -14.06 -16.84 -31.92
C LEU A 677 -13.83 -17.17 -30.42
N ILE A 678 -12.62 -17.56 -30.06
CA ILE A 678 -12.25 -17.99 -28.69
C ILE A 678 -11.10 -17.14 -28.18
N PRO A 679 -11.08 -16.73 -26.88
CA PRO A 679 -9.92 -16.10 -26.28
C PRO A 679 -8.64 -16.90 -26.52
N SER A 680 -7.59 -16.26 -27.04
CA SER A 680 -6.27 -16.87 -27.32
C SER A 680 -5.17 -16.38 -26.38
N GLU A 681 -5.37 -15.22 -25.74
CA GLU A 681 -4.49 -14.71 -24.71
C GLU A 681 -5.33 -14.03 -23.61
N ILE A 682 -5.09 -14.40 -22.35
CA ILE A 682 -5.75 -13.83 -21.20
C ILE A 682 -4.73 -13.39 -20.14
N ASN A 683 -5.06 -12.37 -19.36
CA ASN A 683 -4.30 -11.99 -18.18
C ASN A 683 -5.19 -12.16 -16.94
N GLN A 684 -4.72 -12.93 -15.96
CA GLN A 684 -5.41 -13.14 -14.69
C GLN A 684 -4.68 -12.42 -13.55
N VAL A 685 -5.42 -11.58 -12.84
CA VAL A 685 -4.96 -10.87 -11.66
C VAL A 685 -5.79 -11.33 -10.46
N THR A 686 -5.13 -11.65 -9.38
CA THR A 686 -5.77 -11.91 -8.09
C THR A 686 -5.23 -10.89 -7.09
N PRO A 687 -6.01 -9.87 -6.73
CA PRO A 687 -5.59 -8.87 -5.77
C PRO A 687 -5.13 -9.50 -4.45
N GLY A 688 -4.00 -9.04 -3.93
CA GLY A 688 -3.41 -9.57 -2.69
C GLY A 688 -2.41 -10.72 -2.88
N LEU A 689 -2.30 -11.31 -4.07
CA LEU A 689 -1.19 -12.22 -4.36
C LEU A 689 0.08 -11.43 -4.75
N PRO A 690 1.28 -11.91 -4.37
CA PRO A 690 2.55 -11.23 -4.65
C PRO A 690 3.01 -11.46 -6.11
N ILE A 691 2.13 -11.27 -7.09
CA ILE A 691 2.38 -11.41 -8.52
C ILE A 691 1.99 -10.08 -9.19
N PRO A 692 2.90 -9.11 -9.26
CA PRO A 692 2.63 -7.82 -9.87
C PRO A 692 2.21 -7.97 -11.33
N GLY A 693 1.08 -7.35 -11.72
CA GLY A 693 0.56 -7.39 -13.08
C GLY A 693 -0.15 -8.70 -13.47
N GLY A 694 -0.26 -9.67 -12.53
CA GLY A 694 -0.97 -10.93 -12.78
C GLY A 694 -0.18 -11.94 -13.64
N ILE A 695 -0.90 -12.93 -14.13
CA ILE A 695 -0.35 -14.03 -14.95
C ILE A 695 -0.94 -13.95 -16.35
N THR A 696 -0.12 -13.67 -17.35
CA THR A 696 -0.55 -13.72 -18.75
C THR A 696 -0.40 -15.16 -19.27
N ILE A 697 -1.53 -15.75 -19.69
CA ILE A 697 -1.61 -17.09 -20.26
C ILE A 697 -1.85 -16.95 -21.75
N LYS A 698 -0.93 -17.50 -22.54
CA LYS A 698 -1.07 -17.57 -23.99
C LYS A 698 -1.42 -18.99 -24.41
N PHE A 699 -2.54 -19.15 -25.14
CA PHE A 699 -2.98 -20.45 -25.61
C PHE A 699 -2.26 -20.81 -26.91
N SER A 700 -1.49 -21.88 -26.85
CA SER A 700 -0.69 -22.37 -27.97
C SER A 700 -1.46 -23.33 -28.91
N SER A 701 -2.61 -23.83 -28.44
CA SER A 701 -3.47 -24.70 -29.23
C SER A 701 -4.89 -24.69 -28.70
N ILE A 702 -5.83 -24.38 -29.57
CA ILE A 702 -7.28 -24.46 -29.33
C ILE A 702 -7.85 -25.42 -30.36
N LYS A 703 -8.64 -26.40 -29.93
CA LYS A 703 -9.27 -27.40 -30.82
C LYS A 703 -10.72 -27.58 -30.43
N LEU A 704 -11.60 -27.54 -31.39
CA LEU A 704 -13.01 -27.88 -31.25
C LEU A 704 -13.30 -29.32 -31.66
N ASP A 705 -14.41 -29.85 -31.17
CA ASP A 705 -15.00 -31.13 -31.59
C ASP A 705 -14.02 -32.31 -31.48
N VAL A 706 -13.15 -32.27 -30.47
CA VAL A 706 -12.23 -33.35 -30.14
C VAL A 706 -13.05 -34.56 -29.59
N LYS A 707 -12.85 -35.74 -30.12
CA LYS A 707 -13.53 -36.95 -29.60
C LYS A 707 -13.17 -37.15 -28.14
N THR A 708 -14.18 -37.21 -27.28
CA THR A 708 -14.04 -37.42 -25.85
C THR A 708 -14.70 -38.71 -25.38
N SER A 709 -14.22 -39.25 -24.28
CA SER A 709 -14.78 -40.39 -23.58
C SER A 709 -14.77 -40.14 -22.08
N ASP A 710 -15.60 -40.87 -21.31
CA ASP A 710 -15.64 -40.69 -19.84
C ASP A 710 -14.25 -40.91 -19.18
N SER A 711 -13.35 -41.67 -19.81
CA SER A 711 -12.01 -41.88 -19.30
C SER A 711 -11.10 -40.67 -19.38
N ASP A 712 -11.41 -39.70 -20.24
CA ASP A 712 -10.65 -38.45 -20.37
C ASP A 712 -10.90 -37.49 -19.21
N PHE A 713 -11.95 -37.73 -18.44
CA PHE A 713 -12.40 -36.91 -17.30
C PHE A 713 -12.28 -37.66 -15.95
N ASN A 714 -11.19 -38.41 -15.79
CA ASN A 714 -10.92 -39.18 -14.57
C ASN A 714 -9.58 -38.78 -13.92
#